data_d36bb5b5e15d8f217beb95b0a6f5083c
#
_entry.id   d36bb5b5e15d8f217beb95b0a6f5083c
#
_cell.length_a   1.000
_cell.length_b   1.000
_cell.length_c   1.000
_cell.angle_alpha   90.00
_cell.angle_beta   90.00
_cell.angle_gamma   90.00
#
_symmetry.space_group_name_H-M   'P 1'
#
loop_
_entity.id
_entity.type
_entity.pdbx_description
1 polymer ?
#
loop_
_entity_poly.entity_id
_entity_poly.type
_entity_poly.pdbx_seq_one_letter_code
_entity_poly.pdbx_strand_id
1 'polypeptide(L)'
;MFRKFQYGLVLVAMLSLGIVAMSCSGDDEAETTTAAPAAKAAPAAAPAAKAAAPAAKAAAPKVVETSKTTKAATADDQAAGLGEGDVSWPSLSDKMPSSFSESPICAAQAAAGTIPALEDRLPENPLVIQPAESIGEYGGTWYRGFTGPADGQNMERPMKDHLLFFGTNMTDVQANIGESWTSNADATEFTITLRKGLKWSDGDDFTTADIMFWVDNMMADEDLNPAPPAWAKSGGELLKFTALSDEVIQINSKEPYGLLITLIASVVVAGPHTRGDGGDGLYAPSHYLKQFHPNFVDGGVAAANAAAEAAGYDNWAKYFLFKNHANANPESPMMTAWKVTQPITSEQWALERNCFYYAVDTEGQQLPYMDYVVLDLAENLEVLNLKAIAGEYTVQGRHIDLSKLAVFKENSDKGNYRIQFWRQPESGIANLYINEDWGRGPNGEPELASFLTNADFRAALSMGTERDEINEVFFLGLGEVGGLCAGWDDPNNPGKYIGEDFVQFNPDAANALLDSLGLDKKDSDGMRLMPSGAKLVVTHSVAVAAFEDYEGINGMVIEQWRQNLGIDGKLDAQERSLWSGRIDSMEAQLNSWESSGRAGAIITPGHLGVVDASGFIARQSAIDHSNGIYAEGWMGEWQRLYDEAVSDGDAYAGNLQRVVELNCENVNPITTVMNKPTYTAIIKKNVHNIPNPLPFSYHSQTSGNGFPETWWLEGGNQ
;
A
#
# COMPACT_ATOMS: atom_id res chain seq x y z
N MET A 1 47.30 22.41 -16.61
CA MET A 1 47.64 21.02 -16.97
C MET A 1 46.34 20.23 -16.85
N PHE A 2 45.69 20.05 -17.98
CA PHE A 2 44.35 19.44 -18.05
C PHE A 2 44.42 17.92 -17.86
N ARG A 3 43.55 17.34 -17.04
CA ARG A 3 43.17 15.94 -17.14
C ARG A 3 41.64 15.85 -17.14
N LYS A 4 41.16 15.40 -18.30
CA LYS A 4 39.75 15.07 -18.54
C LYS A 4 39.43 13.77 -17.81
N PHE A 5 38.36 13.74 -17.05
CA PHE A 5 37.69 12.51 -16.64
C PHE A 5 36.47 12.31 -17.56
N GLN A 6 36.45 11.18 -18.24
CA GLN A 6 35.31 10.68 -18.98
C GLN A 6 34.44 9.89 -18.00
N TYR A 7 33.17 10.28 -17.85
CA TYR A 7 32.16 9.46 -17.20
C TYR A 7 31.64 8.45 -18.21
N GLY A 8 31.83 7.17 -17.90
CA GLY A 8 31.21 6.06 -18.60
C GLY A 8 29.80 5.82 -18.03
N LEU A 9 28.83 5.96 -18.91
CA LEU A 9 27.44 5.54 -18.68
C LEU A 9 27.42 4.01 -18.52
N VAL A 10 27.03 3.50 -17.36
CA VAL A 10 26.65 2.09 -17.17
C VAL A 10 25.15 1.97 -17.33
N LEU A 11 24.73 1.51 -18.48
CA LEU A 11 23.35 1.11 -18.77
C LEU A 11 23.14 -0.27 -18.14
N VAL A 12 22.32 -0.37 -17.12
CA VAL A 12 21.83 -1.66 -16.62
C VAL A 12 20.56 -2.01 -17.41
N ALA A 13 20.71 -2.94 -18.35
CA ALA A 13 19.57 -3.53 -19.05
C ALA A 13 19.03 -4.70 -18.21
N MET A 14 17.81 -4.61 -17.73
CA MET A 14 17.06 -5.76 -17.21
C MET A 14 16.66 -6.66 -18.37
N LEU A 15 17.10 -7.92 -18.33
CA LEU A 15 16.74 -8.96 -19.28
C LEU A 15 15.35 -9.51 -18.97
N SER A 16 14.43 -9.32 -19.89
CA SER A 16 13.21 -10.11 -20.00
C SER A 16 13.52 -11.51 -20.53
N LEU A 17 12.98 -12.54 -19.87
CA LEU A 17 13.05 -13.94 -20.33
C LEU A 17 12.35 -14.11 -21.69
N GLY A 18 13.12 -14.31 -22.74
CA GLY A 18 12.64 -14.79 -24.02
C GLY A 18 12.86 -16.29 -24.11
N ILE A 19 11.81 -17.03 -24.42
CA ILE A 19 11.88 -18.47 -24.76
C ILE A 19 12.62 -18.59 -26.08
N VAL A 20 13.78 -19.27 -26.03
CA VAL A 20 14.57 -19.61 -27.23
C VAL A 20 14.08 -20.92 -27.78
N ALA A 21 13.50 -20.91 -28.99
CA ALA A 21 13.40 -22.09 -29.82
C ALA A 21 14.74 -22.33 -30.55
N MET A 22 15.37 -23.43 -30.29
CA MET A 22 16.56 -23.90 -31.01
C MET A 22 16.20 -24.37 -32.39
N SER A 23 16.82 -23.81 -33.44
CA SER A 23 16.95 -24.42 -34.75
C SER A 23 18.40 -24.79 -34.98
N CYS A 24 18.70 -26.07 -35.06
CA CYS A 24 19.95 -26.58 -35.63
C CYS A 24 19.69 -27.03 -37.06
N SER A 25 20.49 -26.54 -37.98
CA SER A 25 20.64 -27.04 -39.32
C SER A 25 21.78 -28.04 -39.35
N GLY A 26 21.65 -29.12 -40.15
CA GLY A 26 22.73 -30.05 -40.41
C GLY A 26 22.20 -31.37 -41.04
N ASP A 27 22.57 -31.55 -42.24
CA ASP A 27 22.15 -32.44 -43.32
C ASP A 27 22.19 -33.97 -43.04
N ASP A 28 21.39 -34.64 -43.90
CA ASP A 28 21.52 -35.92 -44.63
C ASP A 28 20.81 -37.17 -44.13
N GLU A 29 19.87 -37.55 -45.01
CA GLU A 29 19.50 -38.87 -45.63
C GLU A 29 18.75 -39.95 -44.85
N ALA A 30 17.71 -40.33 -45.57
CA ALA A 30 17.12 -41.68 -45.83
C ALA A 30 15.88 -42.15 -45.06
N GLU A 31 14.81 -42.08 -45.84
CA GLU A 31 13.68 -43.05 -46.00
C GLU A 31 13.31 -44.00 -44.84
N THR A 32 12.08 -43.92 -44.39
CA THR A 32 11.09 -44.96 -44.61
C THR A 32 9.68 -44.57 -44.12
N THR A 33 8.73 -44.86 -44.97
CA THR A 33 7.27 -44.72 -44.86
C THR A 33 6.66 -45.48 -43.66
N THR A 34 5.71 -44.82 -42.95
CA THR A 34 4.45 -45.47 -42.57
C THR A 34 3.36 -44.45 -42.16
N ALA A 35 2.12 -44.84 -42.46
CA ALA A 35 0.89 -44.12 -42.58
C ALA A 35 0.39 -43.33 -41.37
N ALA A 36 -0.28 -42.21 -41.68
CA ALA A 36 -1.10 -41.39 -40.78
C ALA A 36 -2.47 -42.06 -40.51
N PRO A 37 -3.06 -41.88 -39.32
CA PRO A 37 -4.50 -42.04 -39.15
C PRO A 37 -5.23 -40.70 -39.27
N ALA A 38 -6.42 -40.78 -39.81
CA ALA A 38 -7.30 -39.75 -40.29
C ALA A 38 -7.75 -38.69 -39.27
N ALA A 39 -7.83 -37.47 -39.75
CA ALA A 39 -8.49 -36.34 -39.09
C ALA A 39 -10.00 -36.55 -38.99
N LYS A 40 -10.58 -36.34 -37.79
CA LYS A 40 -12.02 -36.22 -37.59
C LYS A 40 -12.50 -34.81 -37.97
N ALA A 41 -13.53 -34.81 -38.80
CA ALA A 41 -14.18 -33.60 -39.31
C ALA A 41 -14.83 -32.75 -38.22
N ALA A 42 -14.75 -31.45 -38.38
CA ALA A 42 -15.50 -30.44 -37.63
C ALA A 42 -16.99 -30.42 -38.01
N PRO A 43 -17.91 -30.08 -37.09
CA PRO A 43 -19.33 -29.99 -37.43
C PRO A 43 -19.63 -28.69 -38.21
N ALA A 44 -20.58 -28.83 -39.13
CA ALA A 44 -21.04 -27.82 -40.06
C ALA A 44 -21.70 -26.61 -39.39
N ALA A 45 -21.46 -25.44 -39.97
CA ALA A 45 -22.10 -24.17 -39.63
C ALA A 45 -23.62 -24.18 -39.87
N ALA A 46 -24.39 -23.65 -38.91
CA ALA A 46 -25.82 -23.39 -39.04
C ALA A 46 -26.10 -22.21 -39.98
N PRO A 47 -27.25 -22.19 -40.67
CA PRO A 47 -27.52 -21.19 -41.70
C PRO A 47 -27.89 -19.82 -41.13
N ALA A 48 -27.45 -18.76 -41.83
CA ALA A 48 -27.72 -17.37 -41.53
C ALA A 48 -29.21 -17.02 -41.53
N ALA A 49 -29.65 -16.39 -40.42
CA ALA A 49 -30.98 -15.82 -40.32
C ALA A 49 -31.11 -14.51 -41.13
N LYS A 50 -32.20 -14.39 -41.90
CA LYS A 50 -32.59 -13.24 -42.70
C LYS A 50 -32.79 -11.99 -41.83
N ALA A 51 -32.24 -10.87 -42.29
CA ALA A 51 -32.51 -9.55 -41.75
C ALA A 51 -34.02 -9.22 -41.77
N ALA A 52 -34.54 -8.81 -40.61
CA ALA A 52 -35.88 -8.23 -40.49
C ALA A 52 -35.82 -6.70 -40.62
N ALA A 53 -36.81 -6.13 -41.26
CA ALA A 53 -36.97 -4.70 -41.53
C ALA A 53 -37.18 -3.86 -40.25
N PRO A 54 -36.96 -2.53 -40.28
CA PRO A 54 -36.94 -1.69 -39.10
C PRO A 54 -38.34 -1.49 -38.50
N ALA A 55 -38.44 -1.75 -37.19
CA ALA A 55 -39.64 -1.49 -36.43
C ALA A 55 -39.79 -0.01 -36.03
N ALA A 56 -41.01 0.45 -36.03
CA ALA A 56 -41.41 1.84 -35.85
C ALA A 56 -40.97 2.42 -34.48
N LYS A 57 -40.68 3.74 -34.50
CA LYS A 57 -40.47 4.60 -33.33
C LYS A 57 -41.55 4.38 -32.26
N ALA A 58 -41.16 3.89 -31.11
CA ALA A 58 -41.94 3.94 -29.93
C ALA A 58 -41.87 5.35 -29.31
N ALA A 59 -43.03 5.89 -28.93
CA ALA A 59 -43.16 7.18 -28.32
C ALA A 59 -42.52 7.18 -26.91
N ALA A 60 -41.85 8.30 -26.55
CA ALA A 60 -41.30 8.54 -25.23
C ALA A 60 -42.34 8.41 -24.11
N PRO A 61 -42.00 7.79 -22.98
CA PRO A 61 -42.89 7.79 -21.84
C PRO A 61 -42.94 9.20 -21.23
N LYS A 62 -44.15 9.66 -20.94
CA LYS A 62 -44.44 10.91 -20.24
C LYS A 62 -43.81 10.86 -18.84
N VAL A 63 -42.98 11.85 -18.56
CA VAL A 63 -42.48 12.15 -17.22
C VAL A 63 -43.69 12.47 -16.34
N VAL A 64 -43.92 11.64 -15.33
CA VAL A 64 -44.80 11.97 -14.21
C VAL A 64 -43.96 12.69 -13.18
N GLU A 65 -44.13 14.00 -13.08
CA GLU A 65 -43.61 14.77 -11.96
C GLU A 65 -44.22 14.26 -10.65
N THR A 66 -43.43 13.51 -9.90
CA THR A 66 -43.65 13.39 -8.46
C THR A 66 -42.47 14.11 -7.78
N SER A 67 -42.72 15.38 -7.50
CA SER A 67 -41.92 16.16 -6.58
C SER A 67 -42.04 15.57 -5.18
N LYS A 68 -41.09 14.71 -4.82
CA LYS A 68 -40.67 14.54 -3.45
C LYS A 68 -39.20 14.91 -3.45
N THR A 69 -38.93 16.12 -2.99
CA THR A 69 -37.61 16.52 -2.50
C THR A 69 -37.25 15.55 -1.39
N THR A 70 -36.51 14.50 -1.75
CA THR A 70 -35.70 13.74 -0.81
C THR A 70 -34.57 14.68 -0.47
N LYS A 71 -34.60 15.22 0.75
CA LYS A 71 -33.50 15.93 1.36
C LYS A 71 -32.28 15.04 1.20
N ALA A 72 -31.21 15.53 0.56
CA ALA A 72 -29.96 14.81 0.51
C ALA A 72 -29.55 14.50 1.96
N ALA A 73 -29.19 13.24 2.23
CA ALA A 73 -28.70 12.85 3.54
C ALA A 73 -27.50 13.72 3.89
N THR A 74 -27.56 14.38 5.04
CA THR A 74 -26.45 15.18 5.54
C THR A 74 -25.30 14.25 5.96
N ALA A 75 -24.07 14.76 6.07
CA ALA A 75 -22.94 14.00 6.59
C ALA A 75 -23.25 13.33 7.93
N ASP A 76 -24.08 13.96 8.77
CA ASP A 76 -24.59 13.39 10.03
C ASP A 76 -25.53 12.20 9.82
N ASP A 77 -26.37 12.21 8.77
CA ASP A 77 -27.24 11.06 8.43
C ASP A 77 -26.42 9.89 7.85
N GLN A 78 -25.27 10.17 7.25
CA GLN A 78 -24.33 9.15 6.76
C GLN A 78 -23.48 8.58 7.91
N ALA A 79 -23.14 9.39 8.91
CA ALA A 79 -22.49 8.96 10.15
C ALA A 79 -23.45 8.11 11.01
N ALA A 80 -24.75 8.37 11.01
CA ALA A 80 -25.76 7.59 11.73
C ALA A 80 -25.90 6.13 11.25
N GLY A 81 -25.36 5.80 10.08
CA GLY A 81 -25.19 4.40 9.62
C GLY A 81 -23.95 3.71 10.18
N LEU A 82 -23.08 4.44 10.89
CA LEU A 82 -21.83 3.99 11.48
C LEU A 82 -21.96 3.74 13.00
N GLY A 83 -23.12 3.33 13.50
CA GLY A 83 -23.31 2.93 14.89
C GLY A 83 -22.89 4.02 15.89
N GLU A 84 -23.81 4.85 16.35
CA GLU A 84 -23.68 5.62 17.59
C GLU A 84 -23.64 4.63 18.78
N GLY A 85 -22.46 4.09 19.06
CA GLY A 85 -22.12 3.43 20.29
C GLY A 85 -20.83 4.06 20.82
N ASP A 86 -20.61 4.05 22.10
CA ASP A 86 -19.29 4.36 22.68
C ASP A 86 -18.26 3.48 21.98
N VAL A 87 -17.44 4.07 21.09
CA VAL A 87 -16.41 3.33 20.34
C VAL A 87 -15.36 2.88 21.35
N SER A 88 -15.33 1.60 21.65
CA SER A 88 -14.25 1.01 22.44
C SER A 88 -13.13 0.62 21.49
N TRP A 89 -11.97 1.23 21.67
CA TRP A 89 -10.75 0.86 20.95
C TRP A 89 -9.84 0.02 21.85
N PRO A 90 -9.10 -0.94 21.28
CA PRO A 90 -8.06 -1.62 22.02
C PRO A 90 -7.00 -0.62 22.47
N SER A 91 -6.39 -0.86 23.62
CA SER A 91 -5.37 0.02 24.17
C SER A 91 -4.29 -0.78 24.91
N LEU A 92 -3.13 -0.19 25.09
CA LEU A 92 -2.10 -0.77 25.92
C LEU A 92 -2.42 -0.50 27.40
N SER A 93 -2.08 -1.47 28.27
CA SER A 93 -2.24 -1.37 29.72
C SER A 93 -0.89 -1.41 30.40
N ASP A 94 -0.65 -0.46 31.30
CA ASP A 94 0.53 -0.45 32.18
C ASP A 94 0.41 -1.44 33.34
N LYS A 95 -0.78 -2.02 33.53
CA LYS A 95 -1.04 -2.95 34.63
C LYS A 95 -0.71 -4.38 34.22
N MET A 96 0.37 -4.92 34.77
CA MET A 96 0.75 -6.31 34.56
C MET A 96 -0.25 -7.28 35.24
N PRO A 97 -0.73 -8.32 34.53
CA PRO A 97 -1.53 -9.39 35.10
C PRO A 97 -0.79 -10.14 36.25
N SER A 98 -1.54 -10.66 37.18
CA SER A 98 -0.96 -11.38 38.32
C SER A 98 -0.57 -12.84 38.02
N SER A 99 -1.05 -13.38 36.92
CA SER A 99 -0.78 -14.74 36.42
C SER A 99 -0.98 -14.77 34.90
N PHE A 100 -0.35 -15.72 34.24
CA PHE A 100 -0.46 -15.93 32.82
C PHE A 100 -1.11 -17.27 32.51
N SER A 101 -1.75 -17.33 31.31
CA SER A 101 -2.32 -18.55 30.76
C SER A 101 -2.11 -18.58 29.23
N GLU A 102 -2.24 -19.74 28.65
CA GLU A 102 -1.98 -19.96 27.24
C GLU A 102 -3.08 -20.77 26.55
N SER A 103 -3.05 -20.80 25.22
CA SER A 103 -4.00 -21.59 24.46
C SER A 103 -3.82 -23.09 24.69
N PRO A 104 -4.90 -23.91 24.54
CA PRO A 104 -4.82 -25.35 24.67
C PRO A 104 -3.80 -26.00 23.73
N ILE A 105 -3.55 -25.41 22.54
CA ILE A 105 -2.57 -25.90 21.57
C ILE A 105 -1.15 -25.75 22.13
N CYS A 106 -0.80 -24.57 22.62
CA CYS A 106 0.52 -24.31 23.20
C CYS A 106 0.74 -25.10 24.49
N ALA A 107 -0.29 -25.18 25.34
CA ALA A 107 -0.25 -26.00 26.55
C ALA A 107 0.01 -27.48 26.27
N ALA A 108 -0.61 -28.03 25.20
CA ALA A 108 -0.36 -29.42 24.78
C ALA A 108 1.08 -29.63 24.27
N GLN A 109 1.64 -28.66 23.55
CA GLN A 109 3.03 -28.70 23.10
C GLN A 109 4.01 -28.61 24.25
N ALA A 110 3.76 -27.73 25.23
CA ALA A 110 4.57 -27.61 26.45
C ALA A 110 4.50 -28.88 27.28
N ALA A 111 3.30 -29.46 27.47
CA ALA A 111 3.12 -30.74 28.17
C ALA A 111 3.80 -31.92 27.47
N ALA A 112 3.91 -31.88 26.12
CA ALA A 112 4.67 -32.85 25.34
C ALA A 112 6.18 -32.62 25.34
N GLY A 113 6.66 -31.49 25.90
CA GLY A 113 8.07 -31.11 25.97
C GLY A 113 8.65 -30.68 24.62
N THR A 114 7.79 -30.29 23.65
CA THR A 114 8.23 -29.79 22.34
C THR A 114 8.55 -28.28 22.36
N ILE A 115 7.97 -27.56 23.33
CA ILE A 115 8.30 -26.17 23.62
C ILE A 115 8.48 -26.01 25.15
N PRO A 116 9.19 -24.97 25.64
CA PRO A 116 9.31 -24.67 27.08
C PRO A 116 7.95 -24.34 27.72
N ALA A 117 7.93 -24.25 29.05
CA ALA A 117 6.78 -23.73 29.78
C ALA A 117 6.48 -22.28 29.42
N LEU A 118 5.24 -21.81 29.65
CA LEU A 118 4.81 -20.47 29.28
C LEU A 118 5.70 -19.38 29.90
N GLU A 119 6.09 -19.54 31.15
CA GLU A 119 6.92 -18.59 31.89
C GLU A 119 8.33 -18.42 31.29
N ASP A 120 8.83 -19.44 30.59
CA ASP A 120 10.14 -19.43 29.90
C ASP A 120 10.03 -18.88 28.47
N ARG A 121 8.81 -18.65 27.94
CA ARG A 121 8.54 -18.17 26.59
C ARG A 121 8.08 -16.71 26.55
N LEU A 122 7.44 -16.22 27.59
CA LEU A 122 7.05 -14.82 27.71
C LEU A 122 8.24 -13.96 28.13
N PRO A 123 8.37 -12.72 27.65
CA PRO A 123 9.33 -11.78 28.17
C PRO A 123 9.00 -11.39 29.61
N GLU A 124 9.98 -10.84 30.35
CA GLU A 124 9.78 -10.39 31.74
C GLU A 124 8.62 -9.39 31.86
N ASN A 125 8.45 -8.50 30.85
CA ASN A 125 7.39 -7.51 30.73
C ASN A 125 6.63 -7.72 29.41
N PRO A 126 5.67 -8.65 29.33
CA PRO A 126 4.84 -8.83 28.12
C PRO A 126 4.12 -7.55 27.73
N LEU A 127 3.82 -7.39 26.44
CA LEU A 127 2.92 -6.34 26.00
C LEU A 127 1.50 -6.66 26.47
N VAL A 128 0.92 -5.82 27.32
CA VAL A 128 -0.44 -6.03 27.86
C VAL A 128 -1.43 -5.24 27.03
N ILE A 129 -2.38 -5.93 26.39
CA ILE A 129 -3.39 -5.32 25.51
C ILE A 129 -4.76 -5.44 26.17
N GLN A 130 -5.44 -4.30 26.37
CA GLN A 130 -6.88 -4.28 26.69
C GLN A 130 -7.66 -4.45 25.38
N PRO A 131 -8.41 -5.55 25.22
CA PRO A 131 -9.25 -5.74 24.04
C PRO A 131 -10.37 -4.69 23.94
N ALA A 132 -10.87 -4.46 22.72
CA ALA A 132 -11.88 -3.43 22.45
C ALA A 132 -13.23 -3.68 23.16
N GLU A 133 -13.72 -4.90 23.19
CA GLU A 133 -15.05 -5.23 23.73
C GLU A 133 -14.95 -6.12 24.98
N SER A 134 -14.22 -7.22 24.90
CA SER A 134 -14.15 -8.24 25.96
C SER A 134 -12.88 -9.09 25.86
N ILE A 135 -12.54 -9.73 26.97
CA ILE A 135 -11.60 -10.85 26.96
C ILE A 135 -12.17 -11.95 26.06
N GLY A 136 -11.32 -12.49 25.18
CA GLY A 136 -11.73 -13.47 24.19
C GLY A 136 -11.55 -14.92 24.62
N GLU A 137 -12.06 -15.82 23.80
CA GLU A 137 -11.89 -17.26 23.93
C GLU A 137 -10.86 -17.74 22.89
N TYR A 138 -10.07 -18.75 23.25
CA TYR A 138 -9.13 -19.38 22.36
C TYR A 138 -9.83 -20.27 21.34
N GLY A 139 -9.30 -20.28 20.12
CA GLY A 139 -9.72 -21.21 19.08
C GLY A 139 -10.23 -20.54 17.82
N GLY A 140 -10.49 -21.36 16.82
CA GLY A 140 -11.03 -20.91 15.54
C GLY A 140 -9.98 -20.55 14.51
N THR A 141 -10.49 -20.31 13.30
CA THR A 141 -9.69 -19.98 12.09
C THR A 141 -10.20 -18.68 11.47
N TRP A 142 -9.31 -17.77 11.22
CA TRP A 142 -9.58 -16.56 10.43
C TRP A 142 -9.46 -16.89 8.95
N TYR A 143 -10.59 -17.11 8.27
CA TYR A 143 -10.64 -17.33 6.82
C TYR A 143 -10.64 -16.04 6.05
N ARG A 144 -9.82 -15.97 4.99
CA ARG A 144 -9.66 -14.81 4.11
C ARG A 144 -9.49 -15.25 2.65
N GLY A 145 -9.56 -14.29 1.72
CA GLY A 145 -9.16 -14.46 0.32
C GLY A 145 -7.93 -13.62 -0.02
N PHE A 146 -7.10 -14.08 -0.96
CA PHE A 146 -5.98 -13.33 -1.51
C PHE A 146 -5.86 -13.57 -3.03
N THR A 147 -5.10 -12.74 -3.73
CA THR A 147 -5.04 -12.73 -5.20
C THR A 147 -3.70 -13.20 -5.77
N GLY A 148 -2.81 -13.71 -4.94
CA GLY A 148 -1.53 -14.27 -5.36
C GLY A 148 -0.33 -13.78 -4.57
N PRO A 149 0.90 -14.18 -4.95
CA PRO A 149 2.12 -13.88 -4.19
C PRO A 149 2.41 -12.38 -3.98
N ALA A 150 1.97 -11.52 -4.89
CA ALA A 150 2.10 -10.07 -4.75
C ALA A 150 1.15 -9.44 -3.71
N ASP A 151 0.24 -10.22 -3.13
CA ASP A 151 -0.76 -9.78 -2.14
C ASP A 151 -0.31 -9.98 -0.68
N GLY A 152 1.00 -10.01 -0.41
CA GLY A 152 1.59 -10.18 0.92
C GLY A 152 1.01 -9.24 1.98
N GLN A 153 0.74 -8.00 1.60
CA GLN A 153 0.10 -6.97 2.44
C GLN A 153 -1.24 -7.40 3.07
N ASN A 154 -1.85 -8.47 2.57
CA ASN A 154 -3.09 -9.02 3.11
C ASN A 154 -2.91 -9.57 4.54
N MET A 155 -1.71 -10.09 4.88
CA MET A 155 -1.37 -10.51 6.25
C MET A 155 -0.28 -9.65 6.90
N GLU A 156 0.61 -9.06 6.13
CA GLU A 156 1.65 -8.18 6.67
C GLU A 156 1.06 -7.06 7.52
N ARG A 157 0.00 -6.41 7.04
CA ARG A 157 -0.68 -5.34 7.79
C ARG A 157 -1.28 -5.79 9.12
N PRO A 158 -2.00 -6.93 9.24
CA PRO A 158 -2.47 -7.44 10.53
C PRO A 158 -1.37 -7.81 11.51
N MET A 159 -0.18 -8.15 11.05
CA MET A 159 0.86 -8.81 11.84
C MET A 159 1.92 -7.88 12.44
N LYS A 160 1.70 -6.71 12.80
CA LYS A 160 2.53 -5.72 13.51
C LYS A 160 3.92 -6.20 14.01
N ASP A 161 4.89 -6.31 13.12
CA ASP A 161 6.26 -6.75 13.46
C ASP A 161 7.28 -5.60 13.67
N HIS A 162 6.79 -4.38 13.86
CA HIS A 162 7.59 -3.16 14.09
C HIS A 162 8.16 -3.13 15.51
N LEU A 163 9.29 -2.46 15.71
CA LEU A 163 9.80 -2.21 17.07
C LEU A 163 8.83 -1.33 17.87
N LEU A 164 8.28 -0.29 17.25
CA LEU A 164 7.23 0.57 17.81
C LEU A 164 6.03 0.53 16.86
N PHE A 165 4.86 0.93 17.32
CA PHE A 165 3.66 0.89 16.47
C PHE A 165 2.73 2.06 16.76
N PHE A 166 1.82 2.36 15.83
CA PHE A 166 0.78 3.36 16.06
C PHE A 166 -0.41 2.78 16.81
N GLY A 167 -0.96 3.56 17.74
CA GLY A 167 -2.27 3.29 18.33
C GLY A 167 -3.39 3.32 17.29
N THR A 168 -4.60 2.89 17.71
CA THR A 168 -5.78 2.88 16.83
C THR A 168 -6.14 4.27 16.30
N ASN A 169 -5.78 5.35 17.04
CA ASN A 169 -5.96 6.74 16.62
C ASN A 169 -5.01 7.17 15.48
N MET A 170 -4.03 6.34 15.11
CA MET A 170 -3.07 6.56 14.00
C MET A 170 -2.09 7.73 14.21
N THR A 171 -2.06 8.35 15.37
CA THR A 171 -1.19 9.49 15.68
C THR A 171 -0.16 9.19 16.77
N ASP A 172 -0.56 8.41 17.78
CA ASP A 172 0.30 8.14 18.93
C ASP A 172 1.19 6.94 18.68
N VAL A 173 2.49 7.14 18.74
CA VAL A 173 3.47 6.05 18.73
C VAL A 173 3.37 5.30 20.07
N GLN A 174 3.31 3.98 20.01
CA GLN A 174 3.17 3.08 21.15
C GLN A 174 4.26 2.02 21.16
N ALA A 175 4.50 1.46 22.34
CA ALA A 175 5.36 0.31 22.53
C ALA A 175 4.82 -0.92 21.76
N ASN A 176 5.75 -1.74 21.26
CA ASN A 176 5.43 -3.04 20.65
C ASN A 176 6.54 -4.06 21.03
N ILE A 177 7.40 -4.49 20.09
CA ILE A 177 8.62 -5.26 20.38
C ILE A 177 9.54 -4.44 21.27
N GLY A 178 9.73 -3.14 20.96
CA GLY A 178 10.34 -2.16 21.86
C GLY A 178 9.40 -1.81 23.00
N GLU A 179 9.93 -1.86 24.23
CA GLU A 179 9.20 -1.53 25.46
C GLU A 179 9.11 -0.03 25.68
N SER A 180 10.21 0.68 25.37
CA SER A 180 10.30 2.13 25.54
C SER A 180 11.36 2.76 24.64
N TRP A 181 11.30 4.09 24.51
CA TRP A 181 12.30 4.86 23.77
C TRP A 181 12.52 6.22 24.40
N THR A 182 13.69 6.81 24.10
CA THR A 182 14.03 8.20 24.44
C THR A 182 14.77 8.85 23.29
N SER A 183 14.72 10.18 23.24
CA SER A 183 15.55 11.00 22.35
C SER A 183 16.23 12.11 23.16
N ASN A 184 17.40 12.57 22.72
CA ASN A 184 18.00 13.78 23.25
C ASN A 184 17.29 15.04 22.73
N ALA A 185 17.58 16.20 23.33
CA ALA A 185 16.91 17.46 23.00
C ALA A 185 17.19 17.93 21.53
N ASP A 186 18.31 17.50 20.97
CA ASP A 186 18.71 17.89 19.60
C ASP A 186 18.25 16.88 18.55
N ALA A 187 17.45 15.87 18.92
CA ALA A 187 16.98 14.79 18.05
C ALA A 187 18.11 14.13 17.21
N THR A 188 19.28 13.95 17.80
CA THR A 188 20.45 13.32 17.17
C THR A 188 20.87 12.00 17.81
N GLU A 189 20.27 11.67 18.95
CA GLU A 189 20.50 10.43 19.68
C GLU A 189 19.17 9.85 20.15
N PHE A 190 18.91 8.61 19.79
CA PHE A 190 17.71 7.87 20.14
C PHE A 190 18.10 6.56 20.80
N THR A 191 17.39 6.17 21.82
CA THR A 191 17.59 4.90 22.50
C THR A 191 16.27 4.14 22.52
N ILE A 192 16.27 2.89 22.05
CA ILE A 192 15.12 1.98 22.13
C ILE A 192 15.50 0.84 23.05
N THR A 193 14.64 0.55 24.02
CA THR A 193 14.78 -0.60 24.92
C THR A 193 13.81 -1.69 24.47
N LEU A 194 14.34 -2.87 24.16
CA LEU A 194 13.55 -4.06 23.83
C LEU A 194 12.97 -4.68 25.11
N ARG A 195 11.88 -5.44 24.98
CA ARG A 195 11.39 -6.26 26.08
C ARG A 195 12.40 -7.36 26.40
N LYS A 196 12.75 -7.53 27.65
CA LYS A 196 13.74 -8.52 28.04
C LYS A 196 13.18 -9.94 27.97
N GLY A 197 13.88 -10.84 27.31
CA GLY A 197 13.49 -12.25 27.15
C GLY A 197 12.55 -12.50 25.97
N LEU A 198 12.54 -11.62 24.97
CA LEU A 198 11.83 -11.85 23.70
C LEU A 198 12.36 -13.09 22.98
N LYS A 199 11.44 -13.80 22.31
CA LYS A 199 11.75 -15.01 21.53
C LYS A 199 11.24 -14.91 20.11
N TRP A 200 12.03 -15.41 19.17
CA TRP A 200 11.54 -15.76 17.85
C TRP A 200 10.54 -16.92 17.88
N SER A 201 9.78 -17.11 16.83
CA SER A 201 8.74 -18.16 16.74
C SER A 201 9.27 -19.60 16.79
N ASP A 202 10.56 -19.79 16.65
CA ASP A 202 11.27 -21.08 16.82
C ASP A 202 11.89 -21.25 18.22
N GLY A 203 11.82 -20.21 19.05
CA GLY A 203 12.25 -20.22 20.45
C GLY A 203 13.62 -19.63 20.73
N ASP A 204 14.38 -19.26 19.71
CA ASP A 204 15.65 -18.55 19.90
C ASP A 204 15.42 -17.13 20.45
N ASP A 205 16.43 -16.59 21.15
CA ASP A 205 16.36 -15.26 21.74
C ASP A 205 16.34 -14.17 20.66
N PHE A 206 15.43 -13.20 20.81
CA PHE A 206 15.46 -11.96 20.05
C PHE A 206 16.17 -10.88 20.87
N THR A 207 17.24 -10.30 20.31
CA THR A 207 18.08 -9.31 21.00
C THR A 207 18.52 -8.21 20.02
N THR A 208 19.25 -7.23 20.54
CA THR A 208 19.92 -6.22 19.71
C THR A 208 20.91 -6.81 18.70
N ALA A 209 21.35 -8.06 18.89
CA ALA A 209 22.21 -8.76 17.92
C ALA A 209 21.48 -9.01 16.59
N ASP A 210 20.15 -9.15 16.59
CA ASP A 210 19.35 -9.30 15.38
C ASP A 210 19.19 -7.97 14.63
N ILE A 211 19.14 -6.85 15.35
CA ILE A 211 19.21 -5.49 14.78
C ILE A 211 20.59 -5.25 14.18
N MET A 212 21.66 -5.52 14.94
CA MET A 212 23.02 -5.33 14.46
C MET A 212 23.37 -6.25 13.27
N PHE A 213 22.82 -7.47 13.24
CA PHE A 213 22.98 -8.34 12.08
C PHE A 213 22.38 -7.71 10.82
N TRP A 214 21.19 -7.12 10.91
CA TRP A 214 20.58 -6.39 9.79
C TRP A 214 21.41 -5.18 9.38
N VAL A 215 21.88 -4.38 10.33
CA VAL A 215 22.71 -3.19 10.07
C VAL A 215 24.00 -3.55 9.37
N ASP A 216 24.73 -4.54 9.91
CA ASP A 216 26.11 -4.84 9.49
C ASP A 216 26.18 -5.75 8.26
N ASN A 217 25.16 -6.58 8.01
CA ASN A 217 25.21 -7.64 7.00
C ASN A 217 24.08 -7.59 5.96
N MET A 218 23.10 -6.68 6.13
CA MET A 218 22.02 -6.53 5.14
C MET A 218 21.93 -5.10 4.63
N MET A 219 21.73 -4.12 5.53
CA MET A 219 21.58 -2.72 5.14
C MET A 219 22.82 -2.18 4.40
N ALA A 220 24.01 -2.56 4.85
CA ALA A 220 25.30 -2.10 4.30
C ALA A 220 25.86 -3.01 3.20
N ASP A 221 25.22 -4.12 2.87
CA ASP A 221 25.69 -5.06 1.85
C ASP A 221 25.15 -4.69 0.47
N GLU A 222 26.05 -4.36 -0.48
CA GLU A 222 25.68 -3.89 -1.82
C GLU A 222 25.00 -4.99 -2.68
N ASP A 223 25.26 -6.28 -2.41
CA ASP A 223 24.62 -7.39 -3.11
C ASP A 223 23.17 -7.60 -2.67
N LEU A 224 22.88 -7.32 -1.38
CA LEU A 224 21.54 -7.43 -0.80
C LEU A 224 20.75 -6.11 -0.94
N ASN A 225 21.43 -5.00 -0.76
CA ASN A 225 20.81 -3.67 -0.69
C ASN A 225 21.66 -2.64 -1.44
N PRO A 226 21.56 -2.58 -2.78
CA PRO A 226 22.35 -1.66 -3.61
C PRO A 226 22.17 -0.17 -3.24
N ALA A 227 21.05 0.18 -2.63
CA ALA A 227 20.73 1.51 -2.13
C ALA A 227 20.12 1.41 -0.74
N PRO A 228 20.88 1.72 0.34
CA PRO A 228 20.34 1.71 1.70
C PRO A 228 19.06 2.55 1.81
N PRO A 229 18.08 2.14 2.62
CA PRO A 229 16.80 2.84 2.76
C PRO A 229 16.98 4.33 3.06
N ALA A 230 16.15 5.17 2.46
CA ALA A 230 16.25 6.63 2.66
C ALA A 230 16.10 7.03 4.13
N TRP A 231 15.20 6.35 4.87
CA TRP A 231 15.01 6.57 6.29
C TRP A 231 16.26 6.27 7.15
N ALA A 232 17.16 5.40 6.68
CA ALA A 232 18.38 5.02 7.38
C ALA A 232 19.52 6.03 7.20
N LYS A 233 19.26 7.23 6.63
CA LYS A 233 20.21 8.28 6.37
C LYS A 233 19.80 9.60 7.00
N SER A 234 20.79 10.38 7.44
CA SER A 234 20.63 11.76 7.91
C SER A 234 21.87 12.56 7.50
N GLY A 235 21.67 13.75 6.91
CA GLY A 235 22.77 14.59 6.44
C GLY A 235 23.68 13.88 5.42
N GLY A 236 23.13 12.98 4.57
CA GLY A 236 23.84 12.21 3.55
C GLY A 236 24.65 11.02 4.09
N GLU A 237 24.64 10.74 5.39
CA GLU A 237 25.34 9.64 6.02
C GLU A 237 24.36 8.62 6.61
N LEU A 238 24.75 7.34 6.67
CA LEU A 238 23.96 6.30 7.34
C LEU A 238 23.86 6.58 8.83
N LEU A 239 22.69 6.27 9.40
CA LEU A 239 22.48 6.24 10.85
C LEU A 239 23.47 5.26 11.49
N LYS A 240 24.00 5.63 12.66
CA LYS A 240 24.92 4.79 13.40
C LYS A 240 24.18 4.05 14.51
N PHE A 241 24.17 2.74 14.41
CA PHE A 241 23.60 1.85 15.43
C PHE A 241 24.66 1.35 16.38
N THR A 242 24.32 1.25 17.66
CA THR A 242 25.21 0.74 18.72
C THR A 242 24.41 -0.07 19.73
N ALA A 243 24.66 -1.37 19.83
CA ALA A 243 24.11 -2.19 20.88
C ALA A 243 24.79 -1.84 22.22
N LEU A 244 24.03 -1.29 23.16
CA LEU A 244 24.52 -0.96 24.50
C LEU A 244 24.39 -2.16 25.45
N SER A 245 23.40 -3.02 25.24
CA SER A 245 23.18 -4.33 25.86
C SER A 245 22.39 -5.22 24.93
N ASP A 246 22.04 -6.44 25.35
CA ASP A 246 21.17 -7.34 24.58
C ASP A 246 19.76 -6.76 24.37
N GLU A 247 19.32 -5.81 25.21
CA GLU A 247 18.01 -5.18 25.14
C GLU A 247 18.04 -3.72 24.69
N VAL A 248 19.21 -3.05 24.67
CA VAL A 248 19.25 -1.59 24.44
C VAL A 248 20.05 -1.26 23.18
N ILE A 249 19.37 -0.67 22.20
CA ILE A 249 19.98 -0.15 20.98
C ILE A 249 19.95 1.39 21.00
N GLN A 250 21.10 2.00 20.69
CA GLN A 250 21.24 3.42 20.46
C GLN A 250 21.40 3.71 18.97
N ILE A 251 20.68 4.71 18.49
CA ILE A 251 20.73 5.19 17.10
C ILE A 251 21.19 6.64 17.12
N ASN A 252 22.25 6.95 16.40
CA ASN A 252 22.75 8.30 16.25
C ASN A 252 22.62 8.78 14.80
N SER A 253 22.15 9.99 14.61
CA SER A 253 22.07 10.68 13.33
C SER A 253 23.11 11.80 13.27
N LYS A 254 23.55 12.14 12.06
CA LYS A 254 24.49 13.24 11.83
C LYS A 254 23.83 14.59 12.01
N GLU A 255 22.64 14.74 11.46
CA GLU A 255 21.79 15.93 11.56
C GLU A 255 20.57 15.60 12.41
N PRO A 256 19.85 16.56 12.99
CA PRO A 256 18.62 16.34 13.70
C PRO A 256 17.62 15.50 12.89
N TYR A 257 16.96 14.52 13.53
CA TYR A 257 16.04 13.60 12.86
C TYR A 257 14.74 13.43 13.68
N GLY A 258 13.98 14.52 13.82
CA GLY A 258 12.79 14.57 14.69
C GLY A 258 11.72 13.52 14.36
N LEU A 259 11.66 13.03 13.12
CA LEU A 259 10.67 12.03 12.68
C LEU A 259 11.12 10.58 12.86
N LEU A 260 12.36 10.28 13.26
CA LEU A 260 12.86 8.90 13.27
C LEU A 260 11.96 7.91 14.02
N ILE A 261 11.49 8.29 15.20
CA ILE A 261 10.60 7.44 16.03
C ILE A 261 9.26 7.18 15.32
N THR A 262 8.70 8.19 14.68
CA THR A 262 7.48 8.08 13.88
C THR A 262 7.67 7.13 12.69
N LEU A 263 8.81 7.23 12.01
CA LEU A 263 9.14 6.33 10.89
C LEU A 263 9.31 4.89 11.36
N ILE A 264 9.98 4.65 12.49
CA ILE A 264 10.15 3.31 13.09
C ILE A 264 8.80 2.68 13.48
N ALA A 265 7.79 3.49 13.81
CA ALA A 265 6.44 3.01 14.09
C ALA A 265 5.58 2.79 12.82
N SER A 266 6.04 3.25 11.67
CA SER A 266 5.27 3.27 10.42
C SER A 266 5.64 2.10 9.49
N VAL A 267 4.83 1.93 8.44
CA VAL A 267 5.08 0.98 7.35
C VAL A 267 6.46 1.11 6.70
N VAL A 268 7.09 2.28 6.80
CA VAL A 268 8.41 2.56 6.19
C VAL A 268 9.53 1.75 6.83
N VAL A 269 9.44 1.50 8.15
CA VAL A 269 10.44 0.76 8.93
C VAL A 269 9.79 -0.46 9.57
N ALA A 270 9.03 -1.20 8.77
CA ALA A 270 8.44 -2.46 9.19
C ALA A 270 9.51 -3.55 9.40
N GLY A 271 9.17 -4.60 10.10
CA GLY A 271 10.05 -5.76 10.26
C GLY A 271 10.33 -6.50 8.94
N PRO A 272 11.22 -7.48 8.94
CA PRO A 272 11.74 -8.11 7.72
C PRO A 272 10.69 -8.82 6.89
N HIS A 273 9.54 -9.11 7.47
CA HIS A 273 8.51 -9.93 6.85
C HIS A 273 7.45 -9.13 6.10
N THR A 274 7.40 -7.82 6.31
CA THR A 274 6.28 -7.00 5.86
C THR A 274 6.34 -6.64 4.39
N ARG A 275 7.47 -6.79 3.70
CA ARG A 275 7.59 -6.41 2.28
C ARG A 275 8.12 -7.49 1.36
N GLY A 276 8.38 -8.67 1.87
CA GLY A 276 8.68 -9.84 1.05
C GLY A 276 10.04 -9.91 0.38
N ASP A 277 10.70 -8.81 0.17
CA ASP A 277 12.02 -8.72 -0.48
C ASP A 277 13.18 -8.63 0.52
N GLY A 278 12.86 -8.57 1.83
CA GLY A 278 13.82 -8.82 2.90
C GLY A 278 14.86 -7.73 3.16
N GLY A 279 14.80 -6.60 2.43
CA GLY A 279 15.81 -5.54 2.53
C GLY A 279 15.47 -4.38 3.47
N ASP A 280 14.20 -4.11 3.68
CA ASP A 280 13.73 -2.85 4.25
C ASP A 280 13.46 -2.86 5.76
N GLY A 281 13.71 -3.98 6.45
CA GLY A 281 13.47 -4.11 7.88
C GLY A 281 14.48 -3.37 8.76
N LEU A 282 14.30 -3.47 10.09
CA LEU A 282 15.23 -2.95 11.09
C LEU A 282 15.91 -4.08 11.86
N TYR A 283 15.56 -5.34 11.61
CA TYR A 283 16.12 -6.53 12.24
C TYR A 283 15.90 -7.77 11.37
N ALA A 284 16.63 -8.84 11.63
CA ALA A 284 16.47 -10.10 10.92
C ALA A 284 16.89 -11.30 11.82
N PRO A 285 16.32 -12.52 11.61
CA PRO A 285 16.62 -13.69 12.46
C PRO A 285 18.06 -14.16 12.24
N SER A 286 18.98 -13.55 12.98
CA SER A 286 20.43 -13.71 12.79
C SER A 286 20.93 -15.16 12.96
N HIS A 287 20.36 -15.90 13.94
CA HIS A 287 20.65 -17.31 14.20
C HIS A 287 20.31 -18.21 13.01
N TYR A 288 19.22 -17.91 12.29
CA TYR A 288 18.77 -18.63 11.11
C TYR A 288 19.54 -18.19 9.85
N LEU A 289 19.68 -16.87 9.61
CA LEU A 289 20.19 -16.34 8.36
C LEU A 289 21.72 -16.43 8.19
N LYS A 290 22.47 -16.50 9.27
CA LYS A 290 23.93 -16.72 9.22
C LYS A 290 24.33 -17.96 8.43
N GLN A 291 23.46 -18.97 8.35
CA GLN A 291 23.68 -20.19 7.57
C GLN A 291 23.74 -19.95 6.06
N PHE A 292 23.23 -18.84 5.57
CA PHE A 292 23.10 -18.52 4.14
C PHE A 292 23.95 -17.32 3.72
N HIS A 293 24.53 -16.58 4.67
CA HIS A 293 25.27 -15.36 4.41
C HIS A 293 26.77 -15.62 4.24
N PRO A 294 27.44 -15.09 3.18
CA PRO A 294 28.86 -15.35 2.88
C PRO A 294 29.83 -15.07 4.03
N ASN A 295 29.52 -14.07 4.88
CA ASN A 295 30.39 -13.71 6.00
C ASN A 295 30.45 -14.79 7.11
N PHE A 296 29.52 -15.74 7.13
CA PHE A 296 29.36 -16.74 8.18
C PHE A 296 29.50 -18.19 7.68
N VAL A 297 29.48 -18.42 6.36
CA VAL A 297 29.67 -19.76 5.78
C VAL A 297 31.13 -20.02 5.45
N ASP A 298 31.61 -21.20 5.79
CA ASP A 298 32.94 -21.64 5.41
C ASP A 298 33.08 -21.69 3.87
N GLY A 299 34.06 -20.98 3.33
CA GLY A 299 34.25 -20.83 1.88
C GLY A 299 33.64 -19.55 1.29
N GLY A 300 32.98 -18.73 2.10
CA GLY A 300 32.53 -17.38 1.72
C GLY A 300 31.58 -17.37 0.54
N VAL A 301 31.66 -16.31 -0.28
CA VAL A 301 30.80 -16.09 -1.45
C VAL A 301 30.74 -17.30 -2.39
N ALA A 302 31.84 -18.00 -2.60
CA ALA A 302 31.86 -19.15 -3.50
C ALA A 302 30.99 -20.32 -2.97
N ALA A 303 31.04 -20.59 -1.66
CA ALA A 303 30.25 -21.64 -1.04
C ALA A 303 28.75 -21.23 -0.97
N ALA A 304 28.47 -19.96 -0.63
CA ALA A 304 27.13 -19.42 -0.61
C ALA A 304 26.46 -19.47 -2.00
N ASN A 305 27.19 -19.11 -3.07
CA ASN A 305 26.70 -19.23 -4.45
C ASN A 305 26.47 -20.70 -4.85
N ALA A 306 27.36 -21.63 -4.47
CA ALA A 306 27.17 -23.06 -4.76
C ALA A 306 25.92 -23.62 -4.05
N ALA A 307 25.64 -23.18 -2.81
CA ALA A 307 24.42 -23.54 -2.10
C ALA A 307 23.17 -22.96 -2.77
N ALA A 308 23.23 -21.72 -3.24
CA ALA A 308 22.16 -21.06 -3.97
C ALA A 308 21.85 -21.77 -5.29
N GLU A 309 22.88 -22.11 -6.08
CA GLU A 309 22.74 -22.86 -7.33
C GLU A 309 22.09 -24.24 -7.08
N ALA A 310 22.55 -24.94 -6.04
CA ALA A 310 21.96 -26.22 -5.65
C ALA A 310 20.49 -26.12 -5.24
N ALA A 311 20.06 -24.95 -4.72
CA ALA A 311 18.69 -24.63 -4.38
C ALA A 311 17.86 -24.02 -5.54
N GLY A 312 18.48 -23.81 -6.72
CA GLY A 312 17.84 -23.29 -7.92
C GLY A 312 17.81 -21.76 -8.03
N TYR A 313 18.69 -21.04 -7.31
CA TYR A 313 18.83 -19.60 -7.35
C TYR A 313 20.08 -19.16 -8.10
N ASP A 314 20.02 -18.00 -8.76
CA ASP A 314 21.11 -17.49 -9.60
C ASP A 314 22.36 -17.10 -8.80
N ASN A 315 22.18 -16.66 -7.54
CA ASN A 315 23.27 -16.23 -6.66
C ASN A 315 22.84 -16.31 -5.18
N TRP A 316 23.81 -16.13 -4.28
CA TRP A 316 23.61 -16.18 -2.85
C TRP A 316 22.63 -15.12 -2.34
N ALA A 317 22.67 -13.90 -2.90
CA ALA A 317 21.81 -12.80 -2.43
C ALA A 317 20.32 -13.11 -2.65
N LYS A 318 19.95 -13.59 -3.85
CA LYS A 318 18.57 -14.03 -4.13
C LYS A 318 18.11 -15.16 -3.22
N TYR A 319 19.00 -16.13 -2.95
CA TYR A 319 18.70 -17.23 -2.05
C TYR A 319 18.56 -16.76 -0.60
N PHE A 320 19.43 -15.86 -0.14
CA PHE A 320 19.36 -15.25 1.18
C PHE A 320 18.07 -14.46 1.38
N LEU A 321 17.69 -13.61 0.41
CA LEU A 321 16.43 -12.85 0.46
C LEU A 321 15.21 -13.78 0.52
N PHE A 322 15.22 -14.88 -0.27
CA PHE A 322 14.18 -15.89 -0.14
C PHE A 322 14.15 -16.52 1.25
N LYS A 323 15.30 -16.84 1.84
CA LYS A 323 15.39 -17.41 3.19
C LYS A 323 14.85 -16.45 4.26
N ASN A 324 15.02 -15.14 4.07
CA ASN A 324 14.46 -14.11 4.95
C ASN A 324 12.97 -13.84 4.69
N HIS A 325 12.40 -14.29 3.58
CA HIS A 325 11.02 -13.98 3.19
C HIS A 325 10.01 -14.93 3.85
N ALA A 326 9.55 -14.63 5.06
CA ALA A 326 8.70 -15.52 5.87
C ALA A 326 7.37 -15.90 5.18
N ASN A 327 6.76 -15.01 4.38
CA ASN A 327 5.54 -15.34 3.65
C ASN A 327 5.77 -16.41 2.56
N ALA A 328 6.98 -16.51 2.02
CA ALA A 328 7.35 -17.49 1.00
C ALA A 328 8.14 -18.68 1.57
N ASN A 329 8.77 -18.52 2.72
CA ASN A 329 9.61 -19.51 3.37
C ASN A 329 9.13 -19.79 4.81
N PRO A 330 8.33 -20.84 5.05
CA PRO A 330 7.84 -21.20 6.39
C PRO A 330 8.92 -21.55 7.41
N GLU A 331 10.17 -21.77 6.98
CA GLU A 331 11.31 -22.01 7.88
C GLU A 331 11.84 -20.71 8.51
N SER A 332 11.51 -19.53 7.96
CA SER A 332 11.96 -18.24 8.47
C SER A 332 11.27 -17.92 9.80
N PRO A 333 12.01 -17.72 10.90
CA PRO A 333 11.42 -17.34 12.18
C PRO A 333 10.73 -15.98 12.12
N MET A 334 9.66 -15.80 12.90
CA MET A 334 8.84 -14.58 12.93
C MET A 334 8.64 -14.08 14.35
N MET A 335 8.40 -12.77 14.51
CA MET A 335 8.03 -12.13 15.78
C MET A 335 6.52 -11.90 15.92
N THR A 336 5.74 -12.24 14.89
CA THR A 336 4.31 -11.96 14.75
C THR A 336 3.42 -12.93 15.54
N ALA A 337 2.15 -12.55 15.74
CA ALA A 337 1.16 -13.37 16.48
C ALA A 337 0.86 -14.72 15.82
N TRP A 338 1.00 -14.80 14.51
CA TRP A 338 0.90 -16.03 13.72
C TRP A 338 2.16 -16.22 12.90
N LYS A 339 2.60 -17.45 12.68
CA LYS A 339 3.72 -17.82 11.82
C LYS A 339 3.24 -18.62 10.61
N VAL A 340 3.89 -18.47 9.48
CA VAL A 340 3.54 -19.14 8.23
C VAL A 340 3.84 -20.63 8.33
N THR A 341 2.89 -21.45 7.89
CA THR A 341 3.03 -22.91 7.77
C THR A 341 2.89 -23.40 6.34
N GLN A 342 2.12 -22.67 5.51
CA GLN A 342 2.07 -22.88 4.07
C GLN A 342 2.36 -21.56 3.37
N PRO A 343 3.27 -21.51 2.40
CA PRO A 343 3.73 -20.27 1.81
C PRO A 343 2.66 -19.61 0.93
N ILE A 344 2.77 -18.29 0.77
CA ILE A 344 1.91 -17.47 -0.09
C ILE A 344 1.88 -17.92 -1.57
N THR A 345 2.87 -18.70 -2.01
CA THR A 345 2.93 -19.27 -3.36
C THR A 345 2.03 -20.49 -3.55
N SER A 346 1.38 -20.98 -2.49
CA SER A 346 0.44 -22.09 -2.52
C SER A 346 -0.98 -21.64 -2.88
N GLU A 347 -1.85 -22.57 -3.28
CA GLU A 347 -3.28 -22.29 -3.45
C GLU A 347 -3.96 -21.89 -2.14
N GLN A 348 -3.38 -22.30 -1.01
CA GLN A 348 -3.79 -21.92 0.33
C GLN A 348 -2.56 -21.42 1.08
N TRP A 349 -2.58 -20.14 1.46
CA TRP A 349 -1.59 -19.54 2.34
C TRP A 349 -2.08 -19.67 3.78
N ALA A 350 -1.33 -20.40 4.62
CA ALA A 350 -1.77 -20.73 5.96
C ALA A 350 -0.76 -20.30 7.03
N LEU A 351 -1.29 -19.83 8.13
CA LEU A 351 -0.53 -19.46 9.32
C LEU A 351 -1.14 -20.12 10.55
N GLU A 352 -0.29 -20.42 11.52
CA GLU A 352 -0.68 -20.94 12.83
C GLU A 352 -0.23 -20.00 13.95
N ARG A 353 -0.87 -20.12 15.10
CA ARG A 353 -0.51 -19.42 16.34
C ARG A 353 0.98 -19.54 16.64
N ASN A 354 1.62 -18.41 16.94
CA ASN A 354 2.97 -18.37 17.49
C ASN A 354 2.93 -18.54 19.02
N CYS A 355 3.34 -19.70 19.52
CA CYS A 355 3.38 -19.95 20.97
C CYS A 355 4.45 -19.17 21.73
N PHE A 356 5.33 -18.44 21.04
CA PHE A 356 6.35 -17.56 21.61
C PHE A 356 5.96 -16.07 21.49
N TYR A 357 4.70 -15.78 21.08
CA TYR A 357 4.27 -14.39 20.94
C TYR A 357 4.28 -13.65 22.30
N TYR A 358 4.79 -12.43 22.28
CA TYR A 358 5.18 -11.67 23.47
C TYR A 358 4.03 -10.88 24.12
N ALA A 359 2.82 -10.90 23.57
CA ALA A 359 1.69 -10.11 24.07
C ALA A 359 0.67 -10.98 24.82
N VAL A 360 0.06 -10.37 25.82
CA VAL A 360 -1.02 -10.94 26.63
C VAL A 360 -2.18 -9.94 26.73
N ASP A 361 -3.38 -10.41 27.07
CA ASP A 361 -4.47 -9.52 27.45
C ASP A 361 -4.39 -9.08 28.92
N THR A 362 -5.34 -8.25 29.36
CA THR A 362 -5.39 -7.72 30.74
C THR A 362 -5.72 -8.77 31.80
N GLU A 363 -6.16 -9.98 31.44
CA GLU A 363 -6.35 -11.13 32.33
C GLU A 363 -5.16 -12.09 32.27
N GLY A 364 -4.15 -11.81 31.42
CA GLY A 364 -2.93 -12.59 31.29
C GLY A 364 -3.01 -13.77 30.34
N GLN A 365 -4.01 -13.83 29.47
CA GLN A 365 -4.06 -14.82 28.41
C GLN A 365 -3.07 -14.45 27.30
N GLN A 366 -2.17 -15.37 26.92
CA GLN A 366 -1.23 -15.14 25.81
C GLN A 366 -2.00 -15.05 24.47
N LEU A 367 -1.79 -13.97 23.74
CA LEU A 367 -2.39 -13.75 22.42
C LEU A 367 -1.66 -14.55 21.32
N PRO A 368 -2.26 -14.74 20.15
CA PRO A 368 -3.58 -14.33 19.70
C PRO A 368 -4.69 -15.25 20.23
N TYR A 369 -5.97 -14.82 20.14
CA TYR A 369 -7.08 -15.71 20.49
C TYR A 369 -7.35 -16.75 19.41
N MET A 370 -7.41 -16.35 18.11
CA MET A 370 -7.59 -17.30 17.02
C MET A 370 -6.33 -18.13 16.76
N ASP A 371 -6.52 -19.43 16.55
CA ASP A 371 -5.39 -20.36 16.40
C ASP A 371 -4.78 -20.33 15.00
N TYR A 372 -5.60 -20.10 13.96
CA TYR A 372 -5.17 -20.21 12.58
C TYR A 372 -5.64 -19.02 11.75
N VAL A 373 -4.86 -18.70 10.72
CA VAL A 373 -5.28 -17.83 9.61
C VAL A 373 -5.09 -18.59 8.32
N VAL A 374 -6.13 -18.64 7.49
CA VAL A 374 -6.10 -19.37 6.23
C VAL A 374 -6.63 -18.47 5.13
N LEU A 375 -5.82 -18.27 4.10
CA LEU A 375 -6.18 -17.46 2.93
C LEU A 375 -6.27 -18.39 1.72
N ASP A 376 -7.42 -18.41 1.07
CA ASP A 376 -7.63 -19.14 -0.19
C ASP A 376 -7.29 -18.24 -1.37
N LEU A 377 -6.53 -18.76 -2.33
CA LEU A 377 -6.25 -18.07 -3.58
C LEU A 377 -7.54 -17.90 -4.39
N ALA A 378 -7.83 -16.67 -4.76
CA ALA A 378 -8.90 -16.33 -5.68
C ALA A 378 -8.32 -16.03 -7.06
N GLU A 379 -8.83 -16.67 -8.10
CA GLU A 379 -8.37 -16.50 -9.49
C GLU A 379 -8.52 -15.04 -9.98
N ASN A 380 -9.50 -14.33 -9.42
CA ASN A 380 -9.77 -12.93 -9.71
C ASN A 380 -10.64 -12.29 -8.61
N LEU A 381 -10.82 -10.97 -8.68
CA LEU A 381 -11.59 -10.21 -7.70
C LEU A 381 -13.08 -10.60 -7.70
N GLU A 382 -13.64 -11.02 -8.83
CA GLU A 382 -15.06 -11.44 -8.90
C GLU A 382 -15.27 -12.70 -8.06
N VAL A 383 -14.40 -13.71 -8.19
CA VAL A 383 -14.45 -14.95 -7.38
C VAL A 383 -14.29 -14.64 -5.89
N LEU A 384 -13.36 -13.73 -5.53
CA LEU A 384 -13.17 -13.31 -4.15
C LEU A 384 -14.45 -12.68 -3.58
N ASN A 385 -15.07 -11.77 -4.33
CA ASN A 385 -16.29 -11.10 -3.90
C ASN A 385 -17.49 -12.06 -3.82
N LEU A 386 -17.62 -13.04 -4.72
CA LEU A 386 -18.66 -14.08 -4.64
C LEU A 386 -18.52 -14.92 -3.38
N LYS A 387 -17.30 -15.33 -3.01
CA LYS A 387 -17.02 -16.03 -1.75
C LYS A 387 -17.35 -15.18 -0.53
N ALA A 388 -17.02 -13.89 -0.55
CA ALA A 388 -17.39 -12.93 0.50
C ALA A 388 -18.92 -12.79 0.64
N ILE A 389 -19.65 -12.65 -0.47
CA ILE A 389 -21.13 -12.62 -0.50
C ILE A 389 -21.74 -13.90 0.07
N ALA A 390 -21.14 -15.05 -0.24
CA ALA A 390 -21.54 -16.34 0.34
C ALA A 390 -21.25 -16.47 1.84
N GLY A 391 -20.43 -15.54 2.40
CA GLY A 391 -20.04 -15.54 3.80
C GLY A 391 -18.96 -16.57 4.12
N GLU A 392 -18.09 -16.90 3.19
CA GLU A 392 -17.01 -17.87 3.40
C GLU A 392 -15.85 -17.29 4.22
N TYR A 393 -15.69 -15.96 4.26
CA TYR A 393 -14.61 -15.30 5.01
C TYR A 393 -15.04 -14.89 6.41
N THR A 394 -14.10 -14.96 7.35
CA THR A 394 -14.29 -14.54 8.74
C THR A 394 -14.25 -13.01 8.86
N VAL A 395 -13.18 -12.41 8.35
CA VAL A 395 -12.99 -10.95 8.23
C VAL A 395 -12.25 -10.67 6.93
N GLN A 396 -12.90 -9.97 6.01
CA GLN A 396 -12.33 -9.57 4.73
C GLN A 396 -12.65 -8.11 4.44
N GLY A 397 -11.65 -7.24 4.38
CA GLY A 397 -11.81 -5.85 3.95
C GLY A 397 -11.09 -5.60 2.61
N ARG A 398 -9.90 -6.17 2.46
CA ARG A 398 -9.09 -6.03 1.25
C ARG A 398 -9.77 -6.72 0.06
N HIS A 399 -9.78 -6.06 -1.10
CA HIS A 399 -10.38 -6.56 -2.36
C HIS A 399 -11.91 -6.72 -2.36
N ILE A 400 -12.60 -6.12 -1.41
CA ILE A 400 -14.06 -6.07 -1.42
C ILE A 400 -14.51 -4.88 -2.27
N ASP A 401 -15.26 -5.18 -3.32
CA ASP A 401 -15.78 -4.21 -4.29
C ASP A 401 -16.99 -3.46 -3.71
N LEU A 402 -16.84 -2.16 -3.49
CA LEU A 402 -17.88 -1.29 -2.96
C LEU A 402 -19.13 -1.25 -3.87
N SER A 403 -18.97 -1.38 -5.19
CA SER A 403 -20.10 -1.38 -6.13
C SER A 403 -21.09 -2.51 -5.87
N LYS A 404 -20.66 -3.60 -5.22
CA LYS A 404 -21.47 -4.76 -4.84
C LYS A 404 -22.18 -4.60 -3.48
N LEU A 405 -22.12 -3.42 -2.85
CA LEU A 405 -22.67 -3.17 -1.51
C LEU A 405 -24.13 -3.60 -1.36
N ALA A 406 -24.98 -3.33 -2.35
CA ALA A 406 -26.39 -3.75 -2.33
C ALA A 406 -26.53 -5.27 -2.23
N VAL A 407 -25.71 -6.02 -2.99
CA VAL A 407 -25.70 -7.49 -2.98
C VAL A 407 -25.16 -8.02 -1.65
N PHE A 408 -24.13 -7.40 -1.09
CA PHE A 408 -23.65 -7.72 0.26
C PHE A 408 -24.73 -7.52 1.32
N LYS A 409 -25.43 -6.39 1.29
CA LYS A 409 -26.55 -6.12 2.24
C LYS A 409 -27.66 -7.15 2.11
N GLU A 410 -28.07 -7.50 0.89
CA GLU A 410 -29.13 -8.49 0.64
C GLU A 410 -28.75 -9.88 1.17
N ASN A 411 -27.50 -10.29 1.08
CA ASN A 411 -27.02 -11.61 1.48
C ASN A 411 -26.46 -11.67 2.91
N SER A 412 -26.42 -10.56 3.66
CA SER A 412 -25.75 -10.47 4.97
C SER A 412 -26.32 -11.43 6.02
N ASP A 413 -27.62 -11.65 6.03
CA ASP A 413 -28.24 -12.60 6.95
C ASP A 413 -27.96 -14.06 6.57
N LYS A 414 -28.04 -14.38 5.26
CA LYS A 414 -27.72 -15.72 4.76
C LYS A 414 -26.25 -16.06 4.93
N GLY A 415 -25.36 -15.12 4.66
CA GLY A 415 -23.90 -15.27 4.81
C GLY A 415 -23.45 -15.13 6.27
N ASN A 416 -24.35 -14.80 7.18
CA ASN A 416 -24.09 -14.58 8.61
C ASN A 416 -22.95 -13.59 8.87
N TYR A 417 -23.00 -12.42 8.21
CA TYR A 417 -22.00 -11.37 8.38
C TYR A 417 -22.64 -9.99 8.60
N ARG A 418 -21.82 -9.07 9.13
CA ARG A 418 -22.07 -7.63 9.17
C ARG A 418 -21.10 -6.91 8.25
N ILE A 419 -21.43 -5.68 7.87
CA ILE A 419 -20.61 -4.81 7.03
C ILE A 419 -20.13 -3.64 7.86
N GLN A 420 -18.85 -3.34 7.79
CA GLN A 420 -18.24 -2.12 8.35
C GLN A 420 -17.52 -1.35 7.26
N PHE A 421 -17.52 -0.03 7.34
CA PHE A 421 -16.73 0.83 6.47
C PHE A 421 -15.48 1.32 7.23
N TRP A 422 -14.32 0.95 6.71
CA TRP A 422 -13.04 1.47 7.21
C TRP A 422 -12.57 2.58 6.28
N ARG A 423 -12.65 3.81 6.78
CA ARG A 423 -12.34 5.01 6.00
C ARG A 423 -10.94 5.50 6.30
N GLN A 424 -10.24 5.94 5.28
CA GLN A 424 -9.01 6.72 5.43
C GLN A 424 -9.40 8.19 5.43
N PRO A 425 -9.24 8.89 6.56
CA PRO A 425 -9.53 10.32 6.60
C PRO A 425 -8.66 11.09 5.61
N GLU A 426 -9.23 12.10 4.99
CA GLU A 426 -8.53 13.08 4.15
C GLU A 426 -7.81 12.49 2.93
N SER A 427 -8.15 11.30 2.48
CA SER A 427 -7.55 10.68 1.31
C SER A 427 -8.32 10.99 0.04
N GLY A 428 -7.60 11.33 -1.03
CA GLY A 428 -8.15 11.38 -2.38
C GLY A 428 -8.07 10.01 -3.06
N ILE A 429 -9.08 9.72 -3.85
CA ILE A 429 -9.19 8.45 -4.56
C ILE A 429 -9.09 8.72 -6.06
N ALA A 430 -8.33 7.88 -6.76
CA ALA A 430 -8.06 8.04 -8.19
C ALA A 430 -7.64 9.48 -8.54
N ASN A 431 -6.73 10.03 -7.74
CA ASN A 431 -6.13 11.31 -8.05
C ASN A 431 -5.41 11.24 -9.39
N LEU A 432 -5.49 12.31 -10.15
CA LEU A 432 -4.79 12.44 -11.42
C LEU A 432 -3.50 13.21 -11.17
N TYR A 433 -2.38 12.50 -11.19
CA TYR A 433 -1.05 13.08 -11.02
C TYR A 433 -0.48 13.45 -12.38
N ILE A 434 -0.32 14.74 -12.62
CA ILE A 434 0.23 15.27 -13.86
C ILE A 434 1.75 15.28 -13.78
N ASN A 435 2.41 14.66 -14.76
CA ASN A 435 3.87 14.63 -14.84
C ASN A 435 4.43 15.93 -15.40
N GLU A 436 4.86 16.82 -14.50
CA GLU A 436 5.47 18.11 -14.89
C GLU A 436 6.87 17.96 -15.49
N ASP A 437 7.53 16.83 -15.27
CA ASP A 437 8.83 16.49 -15.88
C ASP A 437 8.70 15.66 -17.18
N TRP A 438 7.48 15.43 -17.67
CA TRP A 438 7.27 14.61 -18.86
C TRP A 438 8.10 15.06 -20.05
N GLY A 439 8.26 16.37 -20.25
CA GLY A 439 9.10 16.94 -21.31
C GLY A 439 10.58 16.56 -21.23
N ARG A 440 11.07 16.08 -20.08
CA ARG A 440 12.42 15.57 -19.87
C ARG A 440 12.50 14.05 -20.03
N GLY A 441 11.37 13.37 -20.09
CA GLY A 441 11.27 11.93 -20.30
C GLY A 441 11.58 11.52 -21.73
N PRO A 442 11.72 10.20 -22.00
CA PRO A 442 12.14 9.68 -23.29
C PRO A 442 11.14 9.96 -24.42
N ASN A 443 9.86 10.16 -24.08
CA ASN A 443 8.77 10.38 -25.03
C ASN A 443 8.25 11.83 -25.00
N GLY A 444 8.94 12.73 -24.29
CA GLY A 444 8.48 14.08 -24.02
C GLY A 444 8.36 14.94 -25.28
N GLU A 445 7.19 15.55 -25.47
CA GLU A 445 6.92 16.56 -26.52
C GLU A 445 6.93 17.94 -25.86
N PRO A 446 7.84 18.86 -26.26
CA PRO A 446 8.02 20.14 -25.57
C PRO A 446 6.75 21.01 -25.53
N GLU A 447 5.92 20.97 -26.58
CA GLU A 447 4.71 21.79 -26.65
C GLU A 447 3.67 21.31 -25.63
N LEU A 448 3.36 20.01 -25.59
CA LEU A 448 2.45 19.44 -24.59
C LEU A 448 3.02 19.59 -23.17
N ALA A 449 4.31 19.36 -22.98
CA ALA A 449 4.97 19.54 -21.69
C ALA A 449 4.78 20.95 -21.12
N SER A 450 4.79 21.98 -21.98
CA SER A 450 4.55 23.38 -21.55
C SER A 450 3.14 23.59 -20.97
N PHE A 451 2.15 22.82 -21.43
CA PHE A 451 0.80 22.85 -20.84
C PHE A 451 0.74 22.02 -19.55
N LEU A 452 1.34 20.84 -19.51
CA LEU A 452 1.32 19.99 -18.32
C LEU A 452 1.97 20.69 -17.11
N THR A 453 3.01 21.51 -17.32
CA THR A 453 3.68 22.31 -16.29
C THR A 453 2.92 23.59 -15.90
N ASN A 454 1.87 23.94 -16.62
CA ASN A 454 1.10 25.16 -16.38
C ASN A 454 -0.05 24.91 -15.38
N ALA A 455 -0.05 25.58 -14.23
CA ALA A 455 -1.09 25.44 -13.20
C ALA A 455 -2.49 25.82 -13.72
N ASP A 456 -2.62 26.85 -14.57
CA ASP A 456 -3.90 27.24 -15.14
C ASP A 456 -4.47 26.17 -16.08
N PHE A 457 -3.60 25.44 -16.79
CA PHE A 457 -4.03 24.30 -17.59
C PHE A 457 -4.58 23.18 -16.69
N ARG A 458 -3.89 22.84 -15.61
CA ARG A 458 -4.35 21.85 -14.65
C ARG A 458 -5.64 22.29 -13.94
N ALA A 459 -5.76 23.57 -13.61
CA ALA A 459 -6.99 24.14 -13.05
C ALA A 459 -8.18 23.99 -14.01
N ALA A 460 -7.97 24.20 -15.30
CA ALA A 460 -9.00 23.99 -16.31
C ALA A 460 -9.42 22.52 -16.41
N LEU A 461 -8.46 21.59 -16.39
CA LEU A 461 -8.75 20.15 -16.36
C LEU A 461 -9.58 19.79 -15.12
N SER A 462 -9.20 20.31 -13.96
CA SER A 462 -9.90 20.09 -12.69
C SER A 462 -11.35 20.59 -12.74
N MET A 463 -11.57 21.82 -13.18
CA MET A 463 -12.91 22.41 -13.35
C MET A 463 -13.77 21.72 -14.41
N GLY A 464 -13.14 21.02 -15.37
CA GLY A 464 -13.82 20.21 -16.38
C GLY A 464 -14.23 18.82 -15.89
N THR A 465 -13.87 18.44 -14.67
CA THR A 465 -14.14 17.12 -14.07
C THR A 465 -15.37 17.17 -13.19
N GLU A 466 -16.41 16.43 -13.55
CA GLU A 466 -17.68 16.33 -12.81
C GLU A 466 -17.59 15.22 -11.74
N ARG A 467 -17.21 15.61 -10.56
CA ARG A 467 -16.90 14.72 -9.44
C ARG A 467 -18.12 14.05 -8.83
N ASP A 468 -19.27 14.73 -8.84
CA ASP A 468 -20.53 14.15 -8.36
C ASP A 468 -20.90 12.92 -9.16
N GLU A 469 -20.76 12.97 -10.51
CA GLU A 469 -21.01 11.82 -11.37
C GLU A 469 -20.05 10.66 -11.06
N ILE A 470 -18.76 10.93 -10.86
CA ILE A 470 -17.77 9.93 -10.48
C ILE A 470 -18.12 9.30 -9.12
N ASN A 471 -18.51 10.12 -8.15
CA ASN A 471 -18.90 9.66 -6.82
C ASN A 471 -20.15 8.76 -6.86
N GLU A 472 -21.17 9.15 -7.60
CA GLU A 472 -22.39 8.36 -7.73
C GLU A 472 -22.13 7.02 -8.44
N VAL A 473 -21.36 7.02 -9.53
CA VAL A 473 -21.18 5.82 -10.37
C VAL A 473 -20.24 4.81 -9.71
N PHE A 474 -19.10 5.27 -9.18
CA PHE A 474 -18.06 4.37 -8.67
C PHE A 474 -18.12 4.18 -7.16
N PHE A 475 -18.61 5.15 -6.41
CA PHE A 475 -18.59 5.14 -4.95
C PHE A 475 -19.97 5.22 -4.30
N LEU A 476 -21.05 5.08 -5.10
CA LEU A 476 -22.45 5.06 -4.63
C LEU A 476 -22.84 6.30 -3.82
N GLY A 477 -22.22 7.46 -4.11
CA GLY A 477 -22.42 8.69 -3.34
C GLY A 477 -21.83 8.65 -1.92
N LEU A 478 -20.99 7.65 -1.59
CA LEU A 478 -20.42 7.47 -0.25
C LEU A 478 -19.11 8.23 -0.04
N GLY A 479 -18.54 8.80 -1.09
CA GLY A 479 -17.42 9.71 -1.01
C GLY A 479 -17.87 11.15 -0.86
N GLU A 480 -16.92 12.05 -0.80
CA GLU A 480 -17.11 13.50 -0.73
C GLU A 480 -16.54 14.15 -2.00
N VAL A 481 -17.28 15.11 -2.53
CA VAL A 481 -16.75 15.96 -3.62
C VAL A 481 -15.82 16.97 -3.01
N GLY A 482 -14.55 16.92 -3.40
CA GLY A 482 -13.55 17.80 -2.83
C GLY A 482 -12.18 17.62 -3.49
N GLY A 483 -11.23 18.38 -3.03
CA GLY A 483 -9.82 18.26 -3.36
C GLY A 483 -8.99 18.14 -2.09
N LEU A 484 -7.72 17.82 -2.22
CA LEU A 484 -6.77 17.79 -1.08
C LEU A 484 -6.79 19.07 -0.25
N CYS A 485 -7.38 20.11 -0.78
CA CYS A 485 -7.40 21.46 -0.28
C CYS A 485 -8.77 21.92 0.23
N ALA A 486 -9.82 21.14 0.03
CA ALA A 486 -11.19 21.53 0.34
C ALA A 486 -11.72 20.76 1.56
N GLY A 487 -12.25 21.50 2.52
CA GLY A 487 -13.20 20.94 3.49
C GLY A 487 -12.64 20.18 4.68
N TRP A 488 -11.38 20.35 5.05
CA TRP A 488 -10.84 19.64 6.20
C TRP A 488 -11.07 20.40 7.51
N ASP A 489 -11.80 19.81 8.42
CA ASP A 489 -11.94 20.26 9.81
C ASP A 489 -10.70 19.89 10.65
N ASP A 490 -9.51 20.14 10.12
CA ASP A 490 -8.26 19.94 10.82
C ASP A 490 -7.70 21.27 11.31
N PRO A 491 -7.27 21.37 12.57
CA PRO A 491 -6.69 22.62 13.12
C PRO A 491 -5.43 23.08 12.37
N ASN A 492 -4.79 22.18 11.61
CA ASN A 492 -3.65 22.52 10.76
C ASN A 492 -4.04 22.76 9.30
N ASN A 493 -5.30 22.69 8.93
CA ASN A 493 -5.73 23.02 7.58
C ASN A 493 -5.38 24.50 7.31
N PRO A 494 -4.80 24.85 6.13
CA PRO A 494 -4.41 26.23 5.79
C PRO A 494 -5.55 27.24 5.83
N GLY A 495 -6.72 26.84 6.30
CA GLY A 495 -7.92 27.66 6.28
C GLY A 495 -8.59 27.57 4.92
N LYS A 496 -9.76 28.10 4.82
CA LYS A 496 -10.64 27.99 3.69
C LYS A 496 -9.90 27.96 2.34
N TYR A 497 -9.71 26.74 1.75
CA TYR A 497 -10.05 26.56 0.37
C TYR A 497 -9.14 27.23 -0.65
N ILE A 498 -7.84 27.20 -0.42
CA ILE A 498 -6.89 27.40 -1.52
C ILE A 498 -7.21 26.32 -2.55
N GLY A 499 -7.62 26.70 -3.76
CA GLY A 499 -8.02 25.78 -4.83
C GLY A 499 -9.45 25.26 -4.80
N GLU A 500 -10.33 25.70 -3.88
CA GLU A 500 -11.75 25.33 -3.87
C GLU A 500 -12.43 25.65 -5.20
N ASP A 501 -12.11 26.80 -5.79
CA ASP A 501 -12.66 27.21 -7.08
C ASP A 501 -12.33 26.21 -8.20
N PHE A 502 -11.19 25.51 -8.10
CA PHE A 502 -10.75 24.55 -9.09
C PHE A 502 -11.36 23.16 -8.89
N VAL A 503 -11.93 22.87 -7.73
CA VAL A 503 -12.65 21.62 -7.44
C VAL A 503 -14.08 21.67 -7.97
N GLN A 504 -14.68 22.87 -8.04
CA GLN A 504 -16.04 23.04 -8.51
C GLN A 504 -16.13 22.77 -10.03
N PHE A 505 -17.11 21.96 -10.42
CA PHE A 505 -17.43 21.75 -11.83
C PHE A 505 -17.87 23.04 -12.49
N ASN A 506 -17.03 23.60 -13.36
CA ASN A 506 -17.28 24.87 -14.05
C ASN A 506 -16.64 24.89 -15.44
N PRO A 507 -17.27 24.19 -16.41
CA PRO A 507 -16.71 24.07 -17.75
C PRO A 507 -16.61 25.41 -18.49
N ASP A 508 -17.45 26.41 -18.19
CA ASP A 508 -17.36 27.73 -18.81
C ASP A 508 -16.07 28.48 -18.39
N ALA A 509 -15.77 28.49 -17.09
CA ALA A 509 -14.52 29.06 -16.59
C ALA A 509 -13.29 28.28 -17.12
N ALA A 510 -13.36 26.95 -17.12
CA ALA A 510 -12.31 26.11 -17.66
C ALA A 510 -12.01 26.40 -19.13
N ASN A 511 -13.05 26.52 -19.97
CA ASN A 511 -12.89 26.85 -21.38
C ASN A 511 -12.30 28.25 -21.59
N ALA A 512 -12.73 29.24 -20.80
CA ALA A 512 -12.16 30.59 -20.87
C ALA A 512 -10.66 30.59 -20.51
N LEU A 513 -10.28 29.79 -19.52
CA LEU A 513 -8.88 29.65 -19.11
C LEU A 513 -8.04 28.96 -20.21
N LEU A 514 -8.53 27.86 -20.80
CA LEU A 514 -7.88 27.20 -21.93
C LEU A 514 -7.72 28.11 -23.14
N ASP A 515 -8.74 28.95 -23.45
CA ASP A 515 -8.68 29.90 -24.56
C ASP A 515 -7.58 30.97 -24.31
N SER A 516 -7.43 31.42 -23.03
CA SER A 516 -6.39 32.38 -22.64
C SER A 516 -4.96 31.81 -22.78
N LEU A 517 -4.83 30.48 -22.70
CA LEU A 517 -3.56 29.77 -22.91
C LEU A 517 -3.24 29.54 -24.40
N GLY A 518 -4.06 30.03 -25.31
CA GLY A 518 -3.88 29.87 -26.74
C GLY A 518 -4.37 28.54 -27.30
N LEU A 519 -5.25 27.85 -26.56
CA LEU A 519 -5.92 26.61 -26.98
C LEU A 519 -7.33 26.88 -27.53
N ASP A 520 -7.59 28.06 -28.08
CA ASP A 520 -8.88 28.53 -28.59
C ASP A 520 -9.29 27.88 -29.94
N LYS A 521 -8.35 27.28 -30.66
CA LYS A 521 -8.61 26.62 -31.94
C LYS A 521 -9.10 25.20 -31.74
N LYS A 522 -10.14 24.82 -32.52
CA LYS A 522 -10.71 23.47 -32.48
C LYS A 522 -10.74 22.88 -33.89
N ASP A 523 -10.63 21.54 -33.96
CA ASP A 523 -10.81 20.78 -35.21
C ASP A 523 -12.30 20.63 -35.58
N SER A 524 -12.57 19.88 -36.68
CA SER A 524 -13.95 19.62 -37.16
C SER A 524 -14.81 18.85 -36.15
N ASP A 525 -14.21 18.14 -35.23
CA ASP A 525 -14.88 17.32 -34.23
C ASP A 525 -15.03 18.08 -32.88
N GLY A 526 -14.60 19.35 -32.86
CA GLY A 526 -14.67 20.21 -31.69
C GLY A 526 -13.52 20.04 -30.72
N MET A 527 -12.49 19.25 -31.05
CA MET A 527 -11.32 19.03 -30.20
C MET A 527 -10.30 20.14 -30.34
N ARG A 528 -9.70 20.56 -29.21
CA ARG A 528 -8.71 21.65 -29.17
C ARG A 528 -7.42 21.27 -29.87
N LEU A 529 -6.86 22.26 -30.53
CA LEU A 529 -5.55 22.18 -31.19
C LEU A 529 -4.53 23.01 -30.40
N MET A 530 -3.35 22.47 -30.26
CA MET A 530 -2.19 23.21 -29.75
C MET A 530 -1.77 24.30 -30.76
N PRO A 531 -0.98 25.30 -30.36
CA PRO A 531 -0.50 26.37 -31.28
C PRO A 531 0.16 25.87 -32.54
N SER A 532 0.85 24.73 -32.51
CA SER A 532 1.42 24.06 -33.68
C SER A 532 0.36 23.57 -34.68
N GLY A 533 -0.90 23.48 -34.28
CA GLY A 533 -1.98 22.86 -35.03
C GLY A 533 -2.12 21.35 -34.79
N ALA A 534 -1.29 20.75 -33.94
CA ALA A 534 -1.45 19.38 -33.50
C ALA A 534 -2.64 19.24 -32.53
N LYS A 535 -3.34 18.11 -32.56
CA LYS A 535 -4.44 17.83 -31.66
C LYS A 535 -3.93 17.72 -30.21
N LEU A 536 -4.63 18.35 -29.28
CA LEU A 536 -4.34 18.21 -27.84
C LEU A 536 -4.91 16.89 -27.34
N VAL A 537 -4.04 15.96 -26.97
CA VAL A 537 -4.38 14.64 -26.45
C VAL A 537 -3.63 14.41 -25.17
N VAL A 538 -4.34 14.06 -24.09
CA VAL A 538 -3.73 13.69 -22.80
C VAL A 538 -3.87 12.19 -22.59
N THR A 539 -2.75 11.51 -22.35
CA THR A 539 -2.73 10.06 -22.07
C THR A 539 -2.78 9.80 -20.60
N HIS A 540 -3.79 9.04 -20.16
CA HIS A 540 -3.99 8.57 -18.81
C HIS A 540 -3.41 7.16 -18.65
N SER A 541 -2.31 7.01 -17.93
CA SER A 541 -1.69 5.73 -17.63
C SER A 541 -2.26 5.18 -16.32
N VAL A 542 -2.85 4.00 -16.37
CA VAL A 542 -3.52 3.39 -15.21
C VAL A 542 -3.10 1.94 -15.02
N ALA A 543 -3.00 1.53 -13.74
CA ALA A 543 -2.77 0.14 -13.37
C ALA A 543 -4.10 -0.62 -13.38
N VAL A 544 -4.17 -1.73 -14.13
CA VAL A 544 -5.33 -2.64 -14.08
C VAL A 544 -5.32 -3.50 -12.82
N ALA A 545 -6.50 -3.90 -12.37
CA ALA A 545 -6.70 -4.79 -11.23
C ALA A 545 -6.00 -4.32 -9.92
N ALA A 546 -5.89 -3.01 -9.74
CA ALA A 546 -5.36 -2.40 -8.52
C ALA A 546 -6.45 -2.30 -7.43
N PHE A 547 -6.48 -1.23 -6.62
CA PHE A 547 -7.41 -1.12 -5.49
C PHE A 547 -8.78 -0.57 -5.90
N GLU A 548 -8.82 0.18 -7.00
CA GLU A 548 -10.00 0.85 -7.54
C GLU A 548 -10.16 0.53 -9.01
N ASP A 549 -11.33 0.85 -9.56
CA ASP A 549 -11.57 0.82 -11.00
C ASP A 549 -10.95 2.07 -11.67
N TYR A 550 -9.62 2.14 -11.68
CA TYR A 550 -8.91 3.25 -12.32
C TYR A 550 -9.21 3.36 -13.81
N GLU A 551 -9.48 2.23 -14.49
CA GLU A 551 -9.85 2.23 -15.91
C GLU A 551 -11.19 2.93 -16.14
N GLY A 552 -12.21 2.54 -15.37
CA GLY A 552 -13.55 3.13 -15.48
C GLY A 552 -13.55 4.61 -15.09
N ILE A 553 -12.92 4.98 -13.98
CA ILE A 553 -12.84 6.36 -13.51
C ILE A 553 -12.12 7.26 -14.52
N ASN A 554 -10.93 6.85 -14.98
CA ASN A 554 -10.19 7.64 -15.97
C ASN A 554 -10.86 7.67 -17.34
N GLY A 555 -11.56 6.59 -17.72
CA GLY A 555 -12.40 6.56 -18.93
C GLY A 555 -13.52 7.59 -18.85
N MET A 556 -14.18 7.74 -17.70
CA MET A 556 -15.19 8.77 -17.47
C MET A 556 -14.58 10.17 -17.51
N VAL A 557 -13.45 10.41 -16.86
CA VAL A 557 -12.76 11.71 -16.89
C VAL A 557 -12.37 12.10 -18.33
N ILE A 558 -11.84 11.17 -19.11
CA ILE A 558 -11.52 11.41 -20.53
C ILE A 558 -12.75 11.85 -21.30
N GLU A 559 -13.89 11.18 -21.08
CA GLU A 559 -15.13 11.53 -21.79
C GLU A 559 -15.67 12.89 -21.32
N GLN A 560 -15.61 13.20 -20.02
CA GLN A 560 -15.97 14.51 -19.47
C GLN A 560 -15.10 15.62 -20.06
N TRP A 561 -13.77 15.46 -20.16
CA TRP A 561 -12.88 16.43 -20.76
C TRP A 561 -13.13 16.61 -22.25
N ARG A 562 -13.46 15.51 -22.95
CA ARG A 562 -13.83 15.58 -24.36
C ARG A 562 -15.11 16.40 -24.56
N GLN A 563 -16.15 16.12 -23.78
CA GLN A 563 -17.44 16.81 -23.90
C GLN A 563 -17.41 18.24 -23.39
N ASN A 564 -16.79 18.47 -22.24
CA ASN A 564 -16.85 19.75 -21.56
C ASN A 564 -15.77 20.74 -22.04
N LEU A 565 -14.59 20.24 -22.38
CA LEU A 565 -13.42 21.07 -22.68
C LEU A 565 -12.98 20.98 -24.15
N GLY A 566 -13.37 19.94 -24.87
CA GLY A 566 -12.83 19.63 -26.20
C GLY A 566 -11.38 19.15 -26.14
N ILE A 567 -10.97 18.49 -25.05
CA ILE A 567 -9.66 17.86 -24.90
C ILE A 567 -9.82 16.38 -25.13
N ASP A 568 -9.10 15.82 -26.10
CA ASP A 568 -9.10 14.38 -26.36
C ASP A 568 -8.21 13.64 -25.36
N GLY A 569 -8.54 12.39 -25.05
CA GLY A 569 -7.81 11.58 -24.11
C GLY A 569 -7.58 10.17 -24.63
N LYS A 570 -6.51 9.56 -24.16
CA LYS A 570 -6.18 8.16 -24.41
C LYS A 570 -6.01 7.43 -23.07
N LEU A 571 -6.75 6.34 -22.89
CA LEU A 571 -6.54 5.44 -21.76
C LEU A 571 -5.43 4.44 -22.13
N ASP A 572 -4.39 4.37 -21.29
CA ASP A 572 -3.27 3.43 -21.38
C ASP A 572 -3.27 2.54 -20.14
N ALA A 573 -4.09 1.49 -20.20
CA ALA A 573 -4.28 0.54 -19.11
C ALA A 573 -3.22 -0.57 -19.16
N GLN A 574 -2.53 -0.82 -18.05
CA GLN A 574 -1.36 -1.68 -18.01
C GLN A 574 -1.37 -2.58 -16.77
N GLU A 575 -0.69 -3.73 -16.86
CA GLU A 575 -0.36 -4.52 -15.69
C GLU A 575 0.46 -3.67 -14.71
N ARG A 576 0.22 -3.84 -13.41
CA ARG A 576 0.72 -2.95 -12.35
C ARG A 576 2.24 -2.79 -12.33
N SER A 577 3.01 -3.87 -12.51
CA SER A 577 4.47 -3.81 -12.49
C SER A 577 5.03 -3.06 -13.70
N LEU A 578 4.42 -3.27 -14.86
CA LEU A 578 4.76 -2.53 -16.08
C LEU A 578 4.40 -1.04 -15.93
N TRP A 579 3.20 -0.76 -15.40
CA TRP A 579 2.75 0.61 -15.12
C TRP A 579 3.73 1.33 -14.21
N SER A 580 4.13 0.72 -13.07
CA SER A 580 5.08 1.30 -12.12
C SER A 580 6.42 1.61 -12.79
N GLY A 581 7.00 0.65 -13.53
CA GLY A 581 8.27 0.85 -14.23
C GLY A 581 8.24 1.99 -15.27
N ARG A 582 7.09 2.20 -15.93
CA ARG A 582 6.91 3.29 -16.89
C ARG A 582 6.73 4.65 -16.22
N ILE A 583 6.05 4.70 -15.08
CA ILE A 583 5.99 5.90 -14.25
C ILE A 583 7.41 6.27 -13.80
N ASP A 584 8.14 5.30 -13.25
CA ASP A 584 9.52 5.47 -12.82
C ASP A 584 10.47 5.96 -13.91
N SER A 585 10.19 5.60 -15.15
CA SER A 585 10.94 6.03 -16.32
C SER A 585 10.44 7.34 -16.94
N MET A 586 9.47 8.03 -16.32
CA MET A 586 8.83 9.26 -16.81
C MET A 586 8.17 9.12 -18.18
N GLU A 587 7.66 7.95 -18.52
CA GLU A 587 7.01 7.67 -19.80
C GLU A 587 5.52 8.06 -19.83
N ALA A 588 4.91 8.32 -18.65
CA ALA A 588 3.51 8.69 -18.51
C ALA A 588 3.31 10.21 -18.46
N GLN A 589 2.29 10.73 -19.16
CA GLN A 589 1.87 12.14 -19.09
C GLN A 589 1.06 12.43 -17.84
N LEU A 590 0.17 11.50 -17.50
CA LEU A 590 -0.68 11.50 -16.33
C LEU A 590 -0.81 10.07 -15.84
N ASN A 591 -0.83 9.90 -14.53
CA ASN A 591 -1.18 8.62 -13.93
C ASN A 591 -2.22 8.81 -12.83
N SER A 592 -2.85 7.70 -12.40
CA SER A 592 -3.92 7.73 -11.41
C SER A 592 -3.60 6.79 -10.24
N TRP A 593 -3.68 7.35 -9.01
CA TRP A 593 -3.46 6.60 -7.77
C TRP A 593 -4.18 7.26 -6.60
N GLU A 594 -4.23 6.56 -5.44
CA GLU A 594 -4.74 7.12 -4.20
C GLU A 594 -3.74 8.10 -3.55
N SER A 595 -4.21 9.01 -2.71
CA SER A 595 -3.38 9.77 -1.78
C SER A 595 -3.56 9.27 -0.35
N SER A 596 -2.52 9.43 0.46
CA SER A 596 -2.52 8.91 1.84
C SER A 596 -3.11 9.87 2.87
N GLY A 597 -3.69 10.97 2.44
CA GLY A 597 -4.11 12.04 3.35
C GLY A 597 -2.92 12.73 4.03
N ARG A 598 -3.21 13.63 4.97
CA ARG A 598 -2.18 14.46 5.63
C ARG A 598 -1.27 13.69 6.56
N ALA A 599 -1.83 12.80 7.38
CA ALA A 599 -1.04 11.96 8.29
C ALA A 599 0.00 11.12 7.54
N GLY A 600 -0.29 10.82 6.28
CA GLY A 600 0.62 10.11 5.39
C GLY A 600 1.65 10.95 4.67
N ALA A 601 1.43 12.24 4.59
CA ALA A 601 2.22 13.14 3.73
C ALA A 601 3.72 13.11 4.00
N ILE A 602 4.11 12.95 5.25
CA ILE A 602 5.52 12.91 5.65
C ILE A 602 6.07 11.49 5.67
N ILE A 603 5.22 10.52 5.98
CA ILE A 603 5.62 9.11 6.03
C ILE A 603 5.77 8.56 4.60
N THR A 604 4.86 8.95 3.70
CA THR A 604 4.95 8.61 2.27
C THR A 604 4.70 9.84 1.41
N PRO A 605 5.69 10.71 1.28
CA PRO A 605 5.57 11.98 0.55
C PRO A 605 5.19 11.79 -0.92
N GLY A 606 5.52 10.67 -1.54
CA GLY A 606 5.12 10.32 -2.89
C GLY A 606 3.60 10.27 -3.11
N HIS A 607 2.83 9.99 -2.07
CA HIS A 607 1.37 10.04 -2.13
C HIS A 607 0.79 11.48 -2.10
N LEU A 608 1.61 12.48 -1.88
CA LEU A 608 1.31 13.88 -2.21
C LEU A 608 1.94 14.33 -3.53
N GLY A 609 2.75 13.48 -4.14
CA GLY A 609 3.07 13.58 -5.53
C GLY A 609 4.38 14.23 -5.93
N VAL A 610 5.27 14.63 -5.01
CA VAL A 610 6.43 15.45 -5.42
C VAL A 610 7.79 14.77 -5.26
N VAL A 611 7.95 13.78 -4.38
CA VAL A 611 9.30 13.51 -3.86
C VAL A 611 9.78 12.07 -3.95
N ASP A 612 8.93 11.13 -4.30
CA ASP A 612 9.33 9.73 -4.14
C ASP A 612 9.55 9.02 -5.48
N ALA A 613 10.23 7.89 -5.46
CA ALA A 613 10.53 7.04 -6.60
C ALA A 613 9.28 6.46 -7.27
N SER A 614 8.20 6.33 -6.53
CA SER A 614 6.84 6.21 -7.08
C SER A 614 6.31 7.57 -7.51
N GLY A 615 7.16 8.59 -7.45
CA GLY A 615 6.95 10.00 -7.71
C GLY A 615 6.17 10.28 -8.93
N PHE A 616 4.94 10.52 -8.63
CA PHE A 616 3.93 10.61 -9.64
C PHE A 616 3.97 11.95 -10.38
N ILE A 617 4.81 12.90 -9.94
CA ILE A 617 4.79 14.24 -10.50
C ILE A 617 6.13 14.71 -11.06
N ALA A 618 7.23 14.57 -10.33
CA ALA A 618 8.46 15.27 -10.68
C ALA A 618 9.74 14.57 -10.22
N ARG A 619 9.98 13.38 -10.71
CA ARG A 619 11.12 12.57 -10.29
C ARG A 619 12.47 13.21 -10.57
N GLN A 620 12.64 13.84 -11.74
CA GLN A 620 13.92 14.46 -12.10
C GLN A 620 14.21 15.72 -11.28
N SER A 621 13.17 16.42 -10.88
CA SER A 621 13.28 17.59 -10.03
C SER A 621 13.67 17.23 -8.59
N ALA A 622 13.45 15.97 -8.20
CA ALA A 622 13.70 15.45 -6.85
C ALA A 622 15.05 14.72 -6.70
N ILE A 623 15.71 14.32 -7.78
CA ILE A 623 16.84 13.39 -7.76
C ILE A 623 18.05 13.88 -6.94
N ASP A 624 18.29 15.19 -6.87
CA ASP A 624 19.51 15.74 -6.27
C ASP A 624 19.29 16.44 -4.91
N HIS A 625 18.09 16.39 -4.34
CA HIS A 625 17.82 17.12 -3.09
C HIS A 625 18.67 16.65 -1.90
N SER A 626 18.98 15.36 -1.84
CA SER A 626 19.87 14.81 -0.81
C SER A 626 21.28 15.42 -0.82
N ASN A 627 21.66 16.08 -1.92
CA ASN A 627 22.89 16.84 -2.08
C ASN A 627 22.65 18.37 -1.94
N GLY A 628 21.46 18.79 -1.47
CA GLY A 628 21.06 20.19 -1.33
C GLY A 628 20.75 20.91 -2.64
N ILE A 629 20.51 20.14 -3.73
CA ILE A 629 20.15 20.68 -5.05
C ILE A 629 18.63 20.48 -5.22
N TYR A 630 17.90 21.57 -5.13
CA TYR A 630 16.45 21.57 -5.24
C TYR A 630 16.00 22.02 -6.63
N ALA A 631 14.83 21.54 -7.07
CA ALA A 631 14.18 22.05 -8.25
C ALA A 631 13.89 23.56 -8.16
N GLU A 632 13.74 24.21 -9.30
CA GLU A 632 13.23 25.58 -9.33
C GLU A 632 11.70 25.59 -9.13
N GLY A 633 11.19 26.65 -8.52
CA GLY A 633 9.76 26.86 -8.34
C GLY A 633 9.17 26.10 -7.13
N TRP A 634 7.88 25.85 -7.19
CA TRP A 634 7.08 25.32 -6.09
C TRP A 634 7.51 23.93 -5.61
N MET A 635 7.96 23.08 -6.53
CA MET A 635 8.43 21.73 -6.17
C MET A 635 9.69 21.76 -5.32
N GLY A 636 10.64 22.68 -5.62
CA GLY A 636 11.83 22.83 -4.80
C GLY A 636 11.54 23.48 -3.44
N GLU A 637 10.52 24.36 -3.35
CA GLU A 637 10.02 24.87 -2.07
C GLU A 637 9.41 23.74 -1.26
N TRP A 638 8.55 22.93 -1.87
CA TRP A 638 7.91 21.75 -1.27
C TRP A 638 8.95 20.82 -0.66
N GLN A 639 10.00 20.52 -1.42
CA GLN A 639 11.05 19.61 -1.02
C GLN A 639 11.87 20.13 0.17
N ARG A 640 12.22 21.42 0.16
CA ARG A 640 12.91 22.03 1.32
C ARG A 640 12.07 21.96 2.58
N LEU A 641 10.77 22.23 2.46
CA LEU A 641 9.84 22.14 3.59
C LEU A 641 9.73 20.70 4.13
N TYR A 642 9.77 19.74 3.24
CA TYR A 642 9.79 18.33 3.61
C TYR A 642 11.08 17.97 4.36
N ASP A 643 12.25 18.31 3.83
CA ASP A 643 13.54 18.02 4.46
C ASP A 643 13.66 18.71 5.83
N GLU A 644 13.16 19.95 5.96
CA GLU A 644 13.08 20.66 7.24
C GLU A 644 12.16 19.92 8.23
N ALA A 645 11.01 19.44 7.79
CA ALA A 645 10.08 18.70 8.64
C ALA A 645 10.67 17.35 9.10
N VAL A 646 11.44 16.67 8.25
CA VAL A 646 12.16 15.46 8.62
C VAL A 646 13.20 15.74 9.70
N SER A 647 13.90 16.87 9.57
CA SER A 647 14.98 17.25 10.49
C SER A 647 14.45 17.81 11.82
N ASP A 648 13.40 18.61 11.77
CA ASP A 648 12.80 19.28 12.93
C ASP A 648 11.32 18.90 13.07
N GLY A 649 11.02 18.00 13.99
CA GLY A 649 9.66 17.55 14.25
C GLY A 649 8.69 18.65 14.70
N ASP A 650 9.20 19.75 15.29
CA ASP A 650 8.37 20.90 15.69
C ASP A 650 8.00 21.79 14.48
N ALA A 651 8.84 21.82 13.44
CA ALA A 651 8.51 22.50 12.18
C ALA A 651 7.43 21.78 11.37
N TYR A 652 7.19 20.51 11.68
CA TYR A 652 6.33 19.61 10.94
C TYR A 652 4.95 20.16 10.62
N ALA A 653 4.22 20.67 11.61
CA ALA A 653 2.84 21.13 11.43
C ALA A 653 2.75 22.33 10.48
N GLY A 654 3.65 23.30 10.63
CA GLY A 654 3.68 24.48 9.77
C GLY A 654 4.13 24.17 8.35
N ASN A 655 5.16 23.34 8.21
CA ASN A 655 5.68 22.93 6.91
C ASN A 655 4.67 22.04 6.16
N LEU A 656 3.98 21.14 6.84
CA LEU A 656 2.92 20.33 6.23
C LEU A 656 1.79 21.21 5.68
N GLN A 657 1.38 22.22 6.44
CA GLN A 657 0.39 23.19 5.97
C GLN A 657 0.85 23.83 4.65
N ARG A 658 2.08 24.34 4.60
CA ARG A 658 2.61 25.00 3.40
C ARG A 658 2.79 24.02 2.22
N VAL A 659 3.18 22.79 2.47
CA VAL A 659 3.25 21.71 1.49
C VAL A 659 1.88 21.49 0.84
N VAL A 660 0.82 21.37 1.63
CA VAL A 660 -0.55 21.24 1.12
C VAL A 660 -0.97 22.47 0.31
N GLU A 661 -0.68 23.68 0.80
CA GLU A 661 -0.95 24.91 0.06
C GLU A 661 -0.28 24.92 -1.33
N LEU A 662 0.97 24.50 -1.41
CA LEU A 662 1.70 24.42 -2.68
C LEU A 662 1.03 23.46 -3.67
N ASN A 663 0.59 22.29 -3.23
CA ASN A 663 -0.16 21.37 -4.07
C ASN A 663 -1.46 22.00 -4.58
N CYS A 664 -2.17 22.72 -3.71
CA CYS A 664 -3.43 23.38 -4.02
C CYS A 664 -3.27 24.53 -5.02
N GLU A 665 -2.31 25.43 -4.77
CA GLU A 665 -1.98 26.54 -5.65
C GLU A 665 -1.59 26.09 -7.05
N ASN A 666 -0.98 24.90 -7.15
CA ASN A 666 -0.50 24.32 -8.39
C ASN A 666 -1.44 23.25 -8.99
N VAL A 667 -2.56 22.94 -8.33
CA VAL A 667 -3.57 21.96 -8.79
C VAL A 667 -2.93 20.63 -9.21
N ASN A 668 -2.07 20.09 -8.36
CA ASN A 668 -1.40 18.83 -8.61
C ASN A 668 -1.20 18.06 -7.30
N PRO A 669 -1.90 16.90 -7.11
CA PRO A 669 -2.77 16.22 -8.09
C PRO A 669 -4.16 16.86 -8.26
N ILE A 670 -4.85 16.51 -9.35
CA ILE A 670 -6.28 16.75 -9.51
C ILE A 670 -7.01 15.61 -8.80
N THR A 671 -7.67 15.90 -7.69
CA THR A 671 -8.43 14.91 -6.93
C THR A 671 -9.80 14.68 -7.60
N THR A 672 -10.25 13.42 -7.68
CA THR A 672 -11.58 13.07 -8.17
C THR A 672 -12.63 13.05 -7.05
N VAL A 673 -12.50 12.12 -6.11
CA VAL A 673 -13.40 11.97 -4.94
C VAL A 673 -12.56 11.77 -3.70
N MET A 674 -13.04 12.21 -2.55
CA MET A 674 -12.38 12.08 -1.25
C MET A 674 -13.19 11.22 -0.27
N ASN A 675 -12.53 10.75 0.78
CA ASN A 675 -13.14 10.16 1.99
C ASN A 675 -14.13 9.01 1.74
N LYS A 676 -14.03 8.31 0.59
CA LYS A 676 -14.84 7.10 0.39
C LYS A 676 -14.46 6.01 1.40
N PRO A 677 -15.31 5.00 1.65
CA PRO A 677 -14.89 3.82 2.40
C PRO A 677 -13.71 3.14 1.69
N THR A 678 -12.52 3.15 2.31
CA THR A 678 -11.32 2.51 1.74
C THR A 678 -11.48 1.00 1.75
N TYR A 679 -12.00 0.46 2.86
CA TYR A 679 -12.42 -0.94 2.91
C TYR A 679 -13.90 -1.07 3.28
N THR A 680 -14.61 -1.88 2.50
CA THR A 680 -15.93 -2.42 2.84
C THR A 680 -15.70 -3.76 3.52
N ALA A 681 -15.50 -3.75 4.84
CA ALA A 681 -15.16 -4.96 5.58
C ALA A 681 -16.38 -5.85 5.80
N ILE A 682 -16.28 -7.09 5.35
CA ILE A 682 -17.25 -8.17 5.59
C ILE A 682 -16.75 -8.96 6.80
N ILE A 683 -17.55 -9.05 7.85
CA ILE A 683 -17.16 -9.58 9.15
C ILE A 683 -18.24 -10.54 9.64
N LYS A 684 -17.91 -11.77 9.96
CA LYS A 684 -18.85 -12.73 10.57
C LYS A 684 -19.50 -12.13 11.83
N LYS A 685 -20.79 -12.39 12.04
CA LYS A 685 -21.55 -11.81 13.16
C LYS A 685 -21.04 -12.23 14.54
N ASN A 686 -20.39 -13.40 14.63
CA ASN A 686 -19.79 -13.94 15.83
C ASN A 686 -18.30 -13.59 16.03
N VAL A 687 -17.77 -12.63 15.26
CA VAL A 687 -16.42 -12.08 15.50
C VAL A 687 -16.54 -10.86 16.39
N HIS A 688 -15.73 -10.83 17.44
CA HIS A 688 -15.69 -9.79 18.48
C HIS A 688 -14.35 -9.03 18.47
N ASN A 689 -14.29 -7.93 19.19
CA ASN A 689 -13.13 -7.05 19.38
C ASN A 689 -12.67 -6.28 18.13
N ILE A 690 -13.46 -6.25 17.06
CA ILE A 690 -13.16 -5.40 15.91
C ILE A 690 -13.70 -3.99 16.16
N PRO A 691 -12.83 -2.98 16.28
CA PRO A 691 -13.28 -1.60 16.49
C PRO A 691 -14.25 -1.14 15.39
N ASN A 692 -15.27 -0.37 15.79
CA ASN A 692 -16.25 0.20 14.86
C ASN A 692 -16.55 1.66 15.21
N PRO A 693 -16.11 2.65 14.39
CA PRO A 693 -15.33 2.46 13.17
C PRO A 693 -13.87 2.05 13.45
N LEU A 694 -13.25 1.31 12.54
CA LEU A 694 -11.81 1.15 12.48
C LEU A 694 -11.27 2.13 11.43
N PRO A 695 -10.51 3.15 11.83
CA PRO A 695 -9.94 4.08 10.86
C PRO A 695 -8.89 3.36 10.02
N PHE A 696 -8.97 3.55 8.69
CA PHE A 696 -7.99 3.00 7.77
C PHE A 696 -6.78 3.92 7.68
N SER A 697 -5.60 3.32 7.72
CA SER A 697 -4.35 3.99 7.39
C SER A 697 -3.35 2.98 6.83
N TYR A 698 -2.70 3.34 5.75
CA TYR A 698 -1.57 2.57 5.21
C TYR A 698 -0.39 2.59 6.19
N HIS A 699 -0.12 3.74 6.80
CA HIS A 699 1.04 3.95 7.69
C HIS A 699 0.95 3.17 8.99
N SER A 700 -0.23 3.12 9.60
CA SER A 700 -0.51 2.33 10.80
C SER A 700 -0.99 0.92 10.48
N GLN A 701 -0.77 0.47 9.24
CA GLN A 701 -0.97 -0.92 8.82
C GLN A 701 -2.38 -1.48 9.15
N THR A 702 -3.47 -0.76 8.77
CA THR A 702 -4.83 -1.28 9.00
C THR A 702 -5.01 -2.63 8.26
N SER A 703 -5.38 -3.69 8.94
CA SER A 703 -6.07 -3.79 10.26
C SER A 703 -5.18 -3.96 11.51
N GLY A 704 -3.86 -3.87 11.40
CA GLY A 704 -2.94 -3.99 12.53
C GLY A 704 -3.25 -3.01 13.67
N ASN A 705 -3.62 -1.75 13.36
CA ASN A 705 -4.06 -0.77 14.34
C ASN A 705 -5.38 -1.13 15.07
N GLY A 706 -6.09 -2.16 14.61
CA GLY A 706 -7.26 -2.74 15.28
C GLY A 706 -6.92 -3.91 16.20
N PHE A 707 -5.63 -4.22 16.38
CA PHE A 707 -5.12 -5.31 17.22
C PHE A 707 -5.76 -6.68 16.92
N PRO A 708 -5.59 -7.22 15.68
CA PRO A 708 -6.23 -8.47 15.24
C PRO A 708 -5.93 -9.68 16.12
N GLU A 709 -4.82 -9.69 16.83
CA GLU A 709 -4.48 -10.71 17.81
C GLU A 709 -5.48 -10.81 18.97
N THR A 710 -6.27 -9.76 19.21
CA THR A 710 -7.36 -9.73 20.18
C THR A 710 -8.72 -10.10 19.60
N TRP A 711 -8.82 -10.32 18.28
CA TRP A 711 -10.08 -10.72 17.66
C TRP A 711 -10.36 -12.19 17.94
N TRP A 712 -11.62 -12.52 18.23
CA TRP A 712 -12.01 -13.88 18.58
C TRP A 712 -13.37 -14.27 18.01
N LEU A 713 -13.60 -15.57 17.89
CA LEU A 713 -14.79 -16.18 17.34
C LEU A 713 -15.61 -16.84 18.44
N GLU A 714 -16.78 -16.28 18.75
CA GLU A 714 -17.73 -16.91 19.66
C GLU A 714 -18.17 -18.27 19.09
N GLY A 715 -17.98 -19.32 19.88
CA GLY A 715 -18.29 -20.70 19.49
C GLY A 715 -17.36 -21.31 18.45
N GLY A 716 -16.27 -20.65 18.11
CA GLY A 716 -15.33 -21.11 17.08
C GLY A 716 -15.91 -21.05 15.65
N ASN A 717 -15.34 -21.83 14.74
CA ASN A 717 -15.82 -21.94 13.35
C ASN A 717 -16.92 -23.01 13.27
N GLN A 718 -18.14 -22.71 13.75
CA GLN A 718 -19.30 -23.59 13.62
C GLN A 718 -20.02 -23.37 12.31
#